data_15693558fa50b901397d93b9d4eeb30a
#
_entry.id   15693558fa50b901397d93b9d4eeb30a
#
_cell.length_a   1.000
_cell.length_b   1.000
_cell.length_c   1.000
_cell.angle_alpha   90.00
_cell.angle_beta   90.00
_cell.angle_gamma   90.00
#
_symmetry.space_group_name_H-M   'P 1'
#
loop_
_entity.id
_entity.type
_entity.pdbx_description
1 polymer ?
#
loop_
_entity_poly.entity_id
_entity_poly.type
_entity_poly.pdbx_seq_one_letter_code
_entity_poly.pdbx_strand_id
1 'polypeptide(L)'
;MYLSKIYIKNFRGIKELLVEFDKKLNVIIGANGQLKTSLMDAIKLFYVWGEPNRDIEITKEDFYVEFAQNPDGTKVATTSTRIDICYLFEGLSAQQEGAFYQYLYRKDDGSMVARVHLSFEIKEKGRIYSSYITGKEENGLRADWNTFHYFHPYYLGALRDSTRDLMSSRNNLLGRVIKRKIDRAGSEDDVRSIVDSANEQLLQRQEVRETQTGINDNLNQINKSDLQNVELHIEQNRIEYIVNIIKPFLPYSADKKGFVLSQNSLGHNNLIYIASVLSDIKDCHTEDNVSIYALLIEEPEAHLHPQLQVNLYNFLKNADDSENSQTFITTHSPTLTSRIPLENIILLKGEAAYHVGNCFKERHSENIVRDVAKNNRLLKVEEVVSYRKMISRYFDVTRSQLLFSSGCLFIEGISECQLVETFSKLIDKSLIDHQIEIVDTDGTAFYQFLMLFNSSDKAKRLPMRVAFVTDEDQFTDSKHKEYNLDELVKDNYAKLHSLRKGINNDDVNGRINNMKAMSNGQVGIKICSGKKTLEYQICKANVYVDKEMTKETWLYELILQENPEGISKVDSYMSGLEHKDMSEVEQQNVALLMWKCLPSKAEFAQALNSFLLDKIEIGGDIKFTLPSYIQNAITHLVP
;
A
#
# COMPACT_ATOMS: atom_id res chain seq x y z
N MET A 1 22.39 -7.95 -12.65
CA MET A 1 21.72 -6.77 -13.26
C MET A 1 20.27 -6.72 -12.78
N TYR A 2 19.73 -5.54 -12.52
CA TYR A 2 18.34 -5.34 -12.10
C TYR A 2 17.83 -4.00 -12.63
N LEU A 3 16.51 -3.86 -12.82
CA LEU A 3 15.85 -2.60 -13.17
C LEU A 3 15.93 -1.67 -11.95
N SER A 4 16.78 -0.65 -12.00
CA SER A 4 16.99 0.29 -10.91
C SER A 4 16.02 1.48 -10.94
N LYS A 5 15.65 1.94 -12.16
CA LYS A 5 14.73 3.04 -12.35
C LYS A 5 13.89 2.87 -13.61
N ILE A 6 12.65 3.33 -13.55
CA ILE A 6 11.79 3.52 -14.70
C ILE A 6 11.29 4.97 -14.74
N TYR A 7 11.38 5.59 -15.89
CA TYR A 7 10.75 6.89 -16.16
C TYR A 7 9.68 6.72 -17.23
N ILE A 8 8.47 7.13 -16.93
CA ILE A 8 7.29 6.96 -17.79
C ILE A 8 6.71 8.34 -18.07
N LYS A 9 6.42 8.63 -19.34
CA LYS A 9 5.77 9.86 -19.76
C LYS A 9 4.65 9.57 -20.74
N ASN A 10 3.48 10.16 -20.47
CA ASN A 10 2.28 10.12 -21.30
C ASN A 10 1.73 8.71 -21.57
N PHE A 11 1.83 7.79 -20.63
CA PHE A 11 1.34 6.42 -20.77
C PHE A 11 0.10 6.19 -19.91
N ARG A 12 -1.03 5.89 -20.55
CA ARG A 12 -2.34 5.71 -19.91
C ARG A 12 -2.69 6.89 -18.99
N GLY A 13 -2.97 6.62 -17.70
CA GLY A 13 -3.20 7.69 -16.72
C GLY A 13 -1.93 8.37 -16.19
N ILE A 14 -0.75 7.97 -16.61
CA ILE A 14 0.53 8.53 -16.15
C ILE A 14 0.94 9.68 -17.07
N LYS A 15 0.92 10.92 -16.55
CA LYS A 15 1.49 12.07 -17.25
C LYS A 15 3.01 12.03 -17.19
N GLU A 16 3.56 11.90 -16.00
CA GLU A 16 5.00 11.78 -15.75
C GLU A 16 5.23 11.05 -14.42
N LEU A 17 6.05 10.01 -14.42
CA LEU A 17 6.34 9.21 -13.22
C LEU A 17 7.76 8.67 -13.28
N LEU A 18 8.51 8.92 -12.20
CA LEU A 18 9.82 8.29 -11.95
C LEU A 18 9.67 7.35 -10.76
N VAL A 19 10.07 6.09 -10.94
CA VAL A 19 10.11 5.09 -9.86
C VAL A 19 11.51 4.50 -9.78
N GLU A 20 12.05 4.44 -8.58
CA GLU A 20 13.27 3.71 -8.27
C GLU A 20 12.91 2.33 -7.71
N PHE A 21 13.77 1.33 -7.88
CA PHE A 21 13.52 -0.03 -7.43
C PHE A 21 14.70 -0.61 -6.68
N ASP A 22 14.39 -1.46 -5.70
CA ASP A 22 15.38 -2.31 -5.06
C ASP A 22 15.77 -3.49 -5.95
N LYS A 23 16.98 -4.02 -5.70
CA LYS A 23 17.55 -5.13 -6.48
C LYS A 23 16.67 -6.37 -6.50
N LYS A 24 15.94 -6.67 -5.44
CA LYS A 24 15.22 -7.93 -5.27
C LYS A 24 13.70 -7.75 -5.25
N LEU A 25 13.14 -7.36 -4.14
CA LEU A 25 11.70 -7.28 -3.91
C LEU A 25 11.22 -5.83 -3.89
N ASN A 26 10.20 -5.54 -4.69
CA ASN A 26 9.55 -4.25 -4.79
C ASN A 26 8.05 -4.43 -4.59
N VAL A 27 7.49 -3.82 -3.58
CA VAL A 27 6.06 -3.90 -3.28
C VAL A 27 5.42 -2.53 -3.47
N ILE A 28 4.58 -2.45 -4.50
CA ILE A 28 3.93 -1.24 -4.95
C ILE A 28 2.55 -1.18 -4.34
N ILE A 29 2.32 -0.18 -3.50
CA ILE A 29 1.05 0.05 -2.83
C ILE A 29 0.43 1.38 -3.26
N GLY A 30 -0.86 1.55 -3.00
CA GLY A 30 -1.61 2.78 -3.29
C GLY A 30 -3.10 2.51 -3.35
N ALA A 31 -3.92 3.54 -3.24
CA ALA A 31 -5.37 3.43 -3.36
C ALA A 31 -5.80 2.96 -4.77
N ASN A 32 -7.08 2.61 -4.93
CA ASN A 32 -7.64 2.28 -6.24
C ASN A 32 -7.49 3.48 -7.19
N GLY A 33 -7.16 3.20 -8.45
CA GLY A 33 -6.92 4.25 -9.44
C GLY A 33 -5.56 4.95 -9.37
N GLN A 34 -4.66 4.53 -8.48
CA GLN A 34 -3.30 5.10 -8.34
C GLN A 34 -2.27 4.47 -9.30
N LEU A 35 -2.72 4.11 -10.50
CA LEU A 35 -1.86 3.77 -11.64
C LEU A 35 -0.92 2.55 -11.46
N LYS A 36 -1.17 1.69 -10.44
CA LYS A 36 -0.34 0.50 -10.17
C LYS A 36 -0.26 -0.44 -11.36
N THR A 37 -1.40 -0.79 -11.95
CA THR A 37 -1.47 -1.65 -13.15
C THR A 37 -0.77 -1.01 -14.34
N SER A 38 -0.89 0.32 -14.53
CA SER A 38 -0.17 1.01 -15.60
C SER A 38 1.34 0.95 -15.42
N LEU A 39 1.84 1.05 -14.18
CA LEU A 39 3.26 0.87 -13.88
C LEU A 39 3.71 -0.58 -14.12
N MET A 40 2.93 -1.56 -13.67
CA MET A 40 3.22 -2.98 -13.91
C MET A 40 3.25 -3.31 -15.41
N ASP A 41 2.30 -2.79 -16.18
CA ASP A 41 2.28 -2.97 -17.64
C ASP A 41 3.44 -2.25 -18.32
N ALA A 42 3.87 -1.09 -17.85
CA ALA A 42 5.06 -0.43 -18.36
C ALA A 42 6.34 -1.25 -18.09
N ILE A 43 6.46 -1.88 -16.92
CA ILE A 43 7.56 -2.80 -16.62
C ILE A 43 7.46 -4.04 -17.52
N LYS A 44 6.31 -4.69 -17.58
CA LYS A 44 6.05 -5.88 -18.40
C LYS A 44 6.37 -5.63 -19.86
N LEU A 45 5.98 -4.48 -20.41
CA LEU A 45 6.21 -4.10 -21.80
C LEU A 45 7.68 -4.24 -22.23
N PHE A 46 8.61 -3.88 -21.36
CA PHE A 46 10.04 -4.04 -21.63
C PHE A 46 10.46 -5.51 -21.71
N TYR A 47 10.05 -6.31 -20.73
CA TYR A 47 10.47 -7.72 -20.66
C TYR A 47 9.88 -8.58 -21.78
N VAL A 48 8.71 -8.22 -22.33
CA VAL A 48 8.12 -8.90 -23.49
C VAL A 48 8.53 -8.26 -24.81
N TRP A 49 9.39 -7.22 -24.81
CA TRP A 49 9.71 -6.46 -26.02
C TRP A 49 10.32 -7.31 -27.12
N GLY A 50 11.13 -8.30 -26.79
CA GLY A 50 11.76 -9.26 -27.71
C GLY A 50 10.84 -10.38 -28.20
N GLU A 51 9.65 -10.57 -27.60
CA GLU A 51 8.76 -11.67 -27.94
C GLU A 51 7.97 -11.40 -29.22
N PRO A 52 7.85 -12.39 -30.16
CA PRO A 52 7.08 -12.25 -31.40
C PRO A 52 5.58 -12.03 -31.15
N ASN A 53 5.03 -12.71 -30.15
CA ASN A 53 3.62 -12.63 -29.75
C ASN A 53 3.53 -11.95 -28.39
N ARG A 54 3.52 -10.61 -28.39
CA ARG A 54 3.44 -9.83 -27.15
C ARG A 54 2.02 -9.85 -26.61
N ASP A 55 1.89 -10.04 -25.31
CA ASP A 55 0.62 -9.92 -24.61
C ASP A 55 0.16 -8.43 -24.48
N ILE A 56 1.08 -7.48 -24.69
CA ILE A 56 0.81 -6.04 -24.61
C ILE A 56 1.16 -5.39 -25.94
N GLU A 57 0.15 -4.82 -26.59
CA GLU A 57 0.29 -3.94 -27.73
C GLU A 57 -0.15 -2.53 -27.36
N ILE A 58 0.65 -1.53 -27.74
CA ILE A 58 0.29 -0.12 -27.51
C ILE A 58 -0.77 0.29 -28.53
N THR A 59 -1.89 0.72 -28.00
CA THR A 59 -3.05 1.24 -28.76
C THR A 59 -3.21 2.76 -28.57
N LYS A 60 -4.14 3.38 -29.26
CA LYS A 60 -4.43 4.81 -29.08
C LYS A 60 -4.96 5.14 -27.70
N GLU A 61 -5.57 4.17 -27.02
CA GLU A 61 -6.13 4.31 -25.68
C GLU A 61 -5.03 4.36 -24.60
N ASP A 62 -3.81 3.94 -24.93
CA ASP A 62 -2.67 3.97 -24.01
C ASP A 62 -1.97 5.35 -23.95
N PHE A 63 -2.36 6.29 -24.84
CA PHE A 63 -1.81 7.64 -24.82
C PHE A 63 -2.52 8.50 -23.78
N TYR A 64 -1.77 9.22 -22.97
CA TYR A 64 -2.30 10.07 -21.89
C TYR A 64 -3.24 11.15 -22.44
N VAL A 65 -4.38 11.33 -21.76
CA VAL A 65 -5.37 12.33 -22.09
C VAL A 65 -5.38 13.39 -21.00
N GLU A 66 -5.05 14.62 -21.36
CA GLU A 66 -5.15 15.77 -20.48
C GLU A 66 -6.52 16.42 -20.59
N PHE A 67 -7.18 16.63 -19.47
CA PHE A 67 -8.47 17.33 -19.38
C PHE A 67 -8.22 18.77 -18.90
N ALA A 68 -8.35 19.74 -19.81
CA ALA A 68 -8.33 21.14 -19.45
C ALA A 68 -9.77 21.68 -19.33
N GLN A 69 -9.99 22.60 -18.40
CA GLN A 69 -11.26 23.30 -18.28
C GLN A 69 -11.10 24.71 -18.85
N ASN A 70 -11.89 25.02 -19.88
CA ASN A 70 -11.93 26.36 -20.45
C ASN A 70 -12.58 27.38 -19.49
N PRO A 71 -12.36 28.67 -19.66
CA PRO A 71 -13.00 29.72 -18.85
C PRO A 71 -14.55 29.68 -18.88
N ASP A 72 -15.15 29.08 -19.89
CA ASP A 72 -16.59 28.89 -20.06
C ASP A 72 -17.12 27.62 -19.34
N GLY A 73 -16.26 26.87 -18.65
CA GLY A 73 -16.60 25.64 -17.94
C GLY A 73 -16.61 24.37 -18.79
N THR A 74 -16.38 24.45 -20.12
CA THR A 74 -16.29 23.27 -20.99
C THR A 74 -14.99 22.51 -20.75
N LYS A 75 -15.07 21.16 -20.64
CA LYS A 75 -13.90 20.29 -20.55
C LYS A 75 -13.39 19.96 -21.94
N VAL A 76 -12.14 20.27 -22.22
CA VAL A 76 -11.46 19.89 -23.46
C VAL A 76 -10.46 18.77 -23.13
N ALA A 77 -10.58 17.66 -23.85
CA ALA A 77 -9.66 16.53 -23.75
C ALA A 77 -8.60 16.63 -24.86
N THR A 78 -7.33 16.64 -24.47
CA THR A 78 -6.20 16.65 -25.41
C THR A 78 -5.39 15.37 -25.20
N THR A 79 -5.35 14.53 -26.25
CA THR A 79 -4.56 13.28 -26.21
C THR A 79 -3.11 13.60 -26.59
N SER A 80 -2.16 13.08 -25.83
CA SER A 80 -0.74 13.16 -26.16
C SER A 80 -0.44 12.41 -27.46
N THR A 81 0.56 12.86 -28.21
CA THR A 81 0.96 12.22 -29.46
C THR A 81 2.13 11.29 -29.30
N ARG A 82 2.76 11.26 -28.12
CA ARG A 82 3.97 10.49 -27.85
C ARG A 82 3.99 9.94 -26.43
N ILE A 83 4.37 8.66 -26.33
CA ILE A 83 4.69 7.96 -25.09
C ILE A 83 6.20 7.74 -25.05
N ASP A 84 6.81 8.02 -23.90
CA ASP A 84 8.23 7.74 -23.66
C ASP A 84 8.38 6.92 -22.38
N ILE A 85 9.11 5.79 -22.45
CA ILE A 85 9.40 4.96 -21.28
C ILE A 85 10.91 4.64 -21.30
N CYS A 86 11.60 5.08 -20.25
CA CYS A 86 13.04 4.87 -20.10
C CYS A 86 13.30 3.91 -18.94
N TYR A 87 14.09 2.87 -19.21
CA TYR A 87 14.50 1.82 -18.28
C TYR A 87 15.99 1.94 -18.00
N LEU A 88 16.35 1.96 -16.73
CA LEU A 88 17.74 1.99 -16.27
C LEU A 88 18.04 0.75 -15.44
N PHE A 89 19.11 0.05 -15.83
CA PHE A 89 19.55 -1.17 -15.17
C PHE A 89 20.92 -0.96 -14.54
N GLU A 90 21.07 -1.44 -13.30
CA GLU A 90 22.30 -1.36 -12.51
C GLU A 90 22.74 -2.75 -12.02
N GLY A 91 23.95 -2.83 -11.44
CA GLY A 91 24.45 -4.07 -10.84
C GLY A 91 24.76 -5.16 -11.86
N LEU A 92 25.32 -4.79 -13.01
CA LEU A 92 25.72 -5.73 -14.04
C LEU A 92 26.96 -6.55 -13.61
N SER A 93 26.97 -7.84 -13.94
CA SER A 93 28.17 -8.67 -13.88
C SER A 93 29.06 -8.42 -15.11
N ALA A 94 30.32 -8.80 -15.05
CA ALA A 94 31.23 -8.66 -16.18
C ALA A 94 30.74 -9.41 -17.46
N GLN A 95 30.03 -10.53 -17.27
CA GLN A 95 29.41 -11.26 -18.38
C GLN A 95 28.25 -10.49 -18.98
N GLN A 96 27.44 -9.87 -18.13
CA GLN A 96 26.30 -9.01 -18.55
C GLN A 96 26.81 -7.72 -19.22
N GLU A 97 27.89 -7.11 -18.74
CA GLU A 97 28.51 -5.96 -19.42
C GLU A 97 28.94 -6.32 -20.84
N GLY A 98 29.51 -7.52 -21.05
CA GLY A 98 29.86 -8.03 -22.36
C GLY A 98 28.64 -8.25 -23.28
N ALA A 99 27.60 -8.89 -22.76
CA ALA A 99 26.39 -9.19 -23.54
C ALA A 99 25.56 -7.92 -23.87
N PHE A 100 25.53 -6.96 -22.97
CA PHE A 100 24.75 -5.72 -23.11
C PHE A 100 25.60 -4.48 -23.41
N TYR A 101 26.79 -4.62 -23.99
CA TYR A 101 27.73 -3.51 -24.22
C TYR A 101 27.11 -2.32 -24.99
N GLN A 102 26.17 -2.57 -25.89
CA GLN A 102 25.46 -1.53 -26.65
C GLN A 102 24.42 -0.75 -25.81
N TYR A 103 24.08 -1.27 -24.64
CA TYR A 103 23.14 -0.63 -23.70
C TYR A 103 23.86 0.26 -22.68
N LEU A 104 25.20 0.10 -22.58
CA LEU A 104 25.96 0.68 -21.50
C LEU A 104 26.31 2.14 -21.74
N TYR A 105 26.27 2.90 -20.67
CA TYR A 105 26.95 4.18 -20.55
C TYR A 105 27.53 4.36 -19.15
N ARG A 106 28.54 5.21 -19.04
CA ARG A 106 29.19 5.51 -17.76
C ARG A 106 28.54 6.76 -17.15
N LYS A 107 28.10 6.65 -15.90
CA LYS A 107 27.67 7.80 -15.11
C LYS A 107 28.87 8.69 -14.69
N ASP A 108 28.59 9.90 -14.19
CA ASP A 108 29.60 10.83 -13.71
C ASP A 108 30.38 10.28 -12.49
N ASP A 109 29.77 9.42 -11.69
CA ASP A 109 30.40 8.71 -10.58
C ASP A 109 31.29 7.53 -11.00
N GLY A 110 31.37 7.25 -12.30
CA GLY A 110 32.17 6.18 -12.88
C GLY A 110 31.47 4.82 -12.95
N SER A 111 30.26 4.65 -12.40
CA SER A 111 29.48 3.41 -12.47
C SER A 111 28.93 3.15 -13.88
N MET A 112 28.87 1.86 -14.27
CA MET A 112 28.28 1.44 -15.53
C MET A 112 26.78 1.16 -15.35
N VAL A 113 25.96 1.67 -16.28
CA VAL A 113 24.51 1.53 -16.31
C VAL A 113 24.08 1.13 -17.69
N ALA A 114 23.13 0.21 -17.79
CA ALA A 114 22.45 -0.10 -19.05
C ALA A 114 21.16 0.70 -19.15
N ARG A 115 20.91 1.32 -20.30
CA ARG A 115 19.72 2.14 -20.54
C ARG A 115 19.02 1.71 -21.82
N VAL A 116 17.68 1.63 -21.73
CA VAL A 116 16.79 1.46 -22.88
C VAL A 116 15.69 2.50 -22.81
N HIS A 117 15.45 3.17 -23.91
CA HIS A 117 14.35 4.12 -24.05
C HIS A 117 13.42 3.62 -25.16
N LEU A 118 12.20 3.26 -24.80
CA LEU A 118 11.12 2.95 -25.73
C LEU A 118 10.29 4.21 -25.98
N SER A 119 9.98 4.47 -27.25
CA SER A 119 9.07 5.56 -27.62
C SER A 119 8.03 5.10 -28.62
N PHE A 120 6.83 5.62 -28.47
CA PHE A 120 5.67 5.37 -29.34
C PHE A 120 5.10 6.70 -29.79
N GLU A 121 4.91 6.87 -31.08
CA GLU A 121 4.45 8.13 -31.67
C GLU A 121 3.28 7.87 -32.62
N ILE A 122 2.21 8.64 -32.45
CA ILE A 122 1.10 8.66 -33.40
C ILE A 122 1.47 9.58 -34.55
N LYS A 123 1.66 9.00 -35.76
CA LYS A 123 1.95 9.75 -36.98
C LYS A 123 0.68 9.95 -37.82
N GLU A 124 0.88 10.58 -38.97
CA GLU A 124 -0.18 10.81 -39.97
C GLU A 124 -1.01 9.55 -40.23
N LYS A 125 -2.32 9.68 -40.37
CA LYS A 125 -3.32 8.62 -40.50
C LYS A 125 -3.51 7.75 -39.23
N GLY A 126 -3.01 8.20 -38.04
CA GLY A 126 -3.26 7.55 -36.76
C GLY A 126 -2.54 6.21 -36.57
N ARG A 127 -1.49 5.95 -37.32
CA ARG A 127 -0.62 4.77 -37.14
C ARG A 127 0.37 5.04 -35.99
N ILE A 128 0.55 4.05 -35.14
CA ILE A 128 1.52 4.09 -34.03
C ILE A 128 2.84 3.51 -34.52
N TYR A 129 3.90 4.28 -34.35
CA TYR A 129 5.27 3.88 -34.64
C TYR A 129 6.01 3.68 -33.33
N SER A 130 6.59 2.50 -33.15
CA SER A 130 7.44 2.20 -32.03
C SER A 130 8.92 2.33 -32.42
N SER A 131 9.73 2.86 -31.53
CA SER A 131 11.18 2.91 -31.67
C SER A 131 11.84 2.69 -30.31
N TYR A 132 13.11 2.26 -30.34
CA TYR A 132 13.92 2.15 -29.13
C TYR A 132 15.34 2.66 -29.38
N ILE A 133 15.94 3.18 -28.33
CA ILE A 133 17.31 3.67 -28.30
C ILE A 133 17.99 3.12 -27.05
N THR A 134 19.23 2.68 -27.16
CA THR A 134 20.03 2.15 -26.07
C THR A 134 21.26 3.02 -25.80
N GLY A 135 21.79 2.95 -24.58
CA GLY A 135 22.97 3.72 -24.19
C GLY A 135 22.66 5.18 -23.82
N LYS A 136 23.61 6.07 -24.04
CA LYS A 136 23.49 7.48 -23.67
C LYS A 136 22.48 8.22 -24.54
N GLU A 137 21.76 9.18 -23.96
CA GLU A 137 20.62 9.85 -24.59
C GLU A 137 20.98 10.60 -25.88
N GLU A 138 22.11 11.30 -25.86
CA GLU A 138 22.56 12.17 -26.98
C GLU A 138 23.09 11.42 -28.20
N ASN A 139 23.56 10.20 -28.03
CA ASN A 139 24.18 9.37 -29.08
C ASN A 139 23.66 7.93 -29.03
N GLY A 140 22.37 7.75 -28.75
CA GLY A 140 21.78 6.44 -28.57
C GLY A 140 21.90 5.58 -29.82
N LEU A 141 22.31 4.33 -29.59
CA LEU A 141 22.41 3.28 -30.60
C LEU A 141 21.13 2.45 -30.60
N ARG A 142 20.86 1.77 -31.72
CA ARG A 142 19.93 0.64 -31.70
C ARG A 142 20.75 -0.61 -31.44
N ALA A 143 20.63 -1.15 -30.22
CA ALA A 143 21.25 -2.45 -29.93
C ALA A 143 20.64 -3.58 -30.75
N ASP A 144 21.36 -4.70 -30.85
CA ASP A 144 20.84 -5.88 -31.51
C ASP A 144 19.53 -6.35 -30.84
N TRP A 145 18.52 -6.62 -31.70
CA TRP A 145 17.22 -7.10 -31.25
C TRP A 145 17.30 -8.40 -30.44
N ASN A 146 18.23 -9.28 -30.81
CA ASN A 146 18.41 -10.57 -30.16
C ASN A 146 18.77 -10.47 -28.68
N THR A 147 19.30 -9.33 -28.23
CA THR A 147 19.63 -9.12 -26.81
C THR A 147 18.39 -8.98 -25.92
N PHE A 148 17.24 -8.65 -26.48
CA PHE A 148 15.98 -8.65 -25.72
C PHE A 148 15.52 -10.06 -25.30
N HIS A 149 16.00 -11.12 -25.94
CA HIS A 149 15.71 -12.51 -25.57
C HIS A 149 16.31 -12.93 -24.21
N TYR A 150 17.24 -12.15 -23.67
CA TYR A 150 17.77 -12.38 -22.32
C TYR A 150 16.85 -11.86 -21.20
N PHE A 151 15.75 -11.16 -21.53
CA PHE A 151 14.80 -10.66 -20.55
C PHE A 151 13.56 -11.55 -20.52
N HIS A 152 13.29 -12.13 -19.36
CA HIS A 152 12.22 -13.12 -19.19
C HIS A 152 11.17 -12.64 -18.18
N PRO A 153 9.94 -12.36 -18.61
CA PRO A 153 8.85 -12.02 -17.72
C PRO A 153 8.12 -13.27 -17.22
N TYR A 154 7.78 -13.27 -15.95
CA TYR A 154 6.74 -14.11 -15.39
C TYR A 154 5.65 -13.19 -14.82
N TYR A 155 4.46 -13.28 -15.37
CA TYR A 155 3.40 -12.37 -15.01
C TYR A 155 2.16 -13.10 -14.48
N LEU A 156 1.72 -12.71 -13.27
CA LEU A 156 0.49 -13.14 -12.64
C LEU A 156 -0.39 -11.90 -12.42
N GLY A 157 -1.42 -11.73 -13.24
CA GLY A 157 -2.37 -10.61 -13.12
C GLY A 157 -3.46 -10.89 -12.06
N ALA A 158 -4.05 -9.84 -11.50
CA ALA A 158 -5.04 -9.91 -10.42
C ALA A 158 -6.30 -10.72 -10.74
N LEU A 159 -6.79 -10.65 -11.97
CA LEU A 159 -8.02 -11.32 -12.43
C LEU A 159 -7.74 -12.53 -13.33
N ARG A 160 -6.49 -12.96 -13.47
CA ARG A 160 -6.18 -14.12 -14.30
C ARG A 160 -6.64 -15.41 -13.65
N ASP A 161 -7.21 -16.24 -14.49
CA ASP A 161 -7.44 -17.63 -14.18
C ASP A 161 -6.11 -18.39 -14.27
N SER A 162 -5.38 -18.46 -13.13
CA SER A 162 -4.15 -19.26 -13.01
C SER A 162 -4.38 -20.71 -13.46
N THR A 163 -5.61 -21.18 -13.39
CA THR A 163 -6.06 -22.46 -13.94
C THR A 163 -5.83 -22.52 -15.43
N ARG A 164 -6.14 -21.45 -16.17
CA ARG A 164 -5.93 -21.39 -17.62
C ARG A 164 -4.45 -21.46 -17.97
N ASP A 165 -3.60 -20.73 -17.27
CA ASP A 165 -2.14 -20.68 -17.56
C ASP A 165 -1.44 -22.00 -17.19
N LEU A 166 -1.97 -22.75 -16.21
CA LEU A 166 -1.46 -24.07 -15.83
C LEU A 166 -2.08 -25.23 -16.64
N MET A 167 -3.29 -25.05 -17.20
CA MET A 167 -4.05 -26.11 -17.85
C MET A 167 -4.22 -25.92 -19.37
N SER A 168 -3.71 -24.84 -19.96
CA SER A 168 -3.79 -24.62 -21.40
C SER A 168 -3.18 -25.81 -22.16
N SER A 169 -3.84 -26.21 -23.24
CA SER A 169 -3.31 -27.25 -24.14
C SER A 169 -2.19 -26.71 -25.05
N ARG A 170 -1.99 -25.40 -25.07
CA ARG A 170 -0.94 -24.73 -25.84
C ARG A 170 -0.15 -23.80 -24.94
N ASN A 171 1.16 -24.02 -24.83
CA ASN A 171 2.10 -23.12 -24.17
C ASN A 171 1.77 -22.83 -22.68
N ASN A 172 1.43 -23.87 -21.91
CA ASN A 172 1.23 -23.71 -20.46
C ASN A 172 2.58 -23.62 -19.71
N LEU A 173 2.59 -22.98 -18.54
CA LEU A 173 3.78 -22.82 -17.71
C LEU A 173 4.45 -24.15 -17.36
N LEU A 174 3.66 -25.13 -16.89
CA LEU A 174 4.18 -26.43 -16.49
C LEU A 174 4.82 -27.18 -17.65
N GLY A 175 4.22 -27.12 -18.84
CA GLY A 175 4.78 -27.69 -20.06
C GLY A 175 6.13 -27.07 -20.41
N ARG A 176 6.27 -25.76 -20.28
CA ARG A 176 7.58 -25.06 -20.50
C ARG A 176 8.64 -25.51 -19.50
N VAL A 177 8.29 -25.64 -18.22
CA VAL A 177 9.21 -26.11 -17.17
C VAL A 177 9.66 -27.55 -17.45
N ILE A 178 8.71 -28.44 -17.77
CA ILE A 178 9.02 -29.84 -18.05
C ILE A 178 9.86 -29.96 -19.32
N LYS A 179 9.51 -29.26 -20.41
CA LYS A 179 10.29 -29.25 -21.65
C LYS A 179 11.73 -28.87 -21.36
N ARG A 180 11.96 -27.79 -20.65
CA ARG A 180 13.30 -27.31 -20.30
C ARG A 180 14.11 -28.36 -19.53
N LYS A 181 13.45 -29.10 -18.60
CA LYS A 181 14.13 -30.21 -17.89
C LYS A 181 14.45 -31.39 -18.79
N ILE A 182 13.60 -31.70 -19.76
CA ILE A 182 13.85 -32.75 -20.77
C ILE A 182 15.01 -32.35 -21.66
N ASP A 183 15.03 -31.10 -22.19
CA ASP A 183 16.10 -30.56 -23.02
C ASP A 183 17.46 -30.64 -22.31
N ARG A 184 17.46 -30.29 -21.01
CA ARG A 184 18.67 -30.40 -20.15
C ARG A 184 19.17 -31.80 -19.96
N ALA A 185 18.25 -32.73 -19.76
CA ALA A 185 18.62 -34.13 -19.57
C ALA A 185 19.07 -34.80 -20.90
N GLY A 186 18.90 -34.12 -22.05
CA GLY A 186 19.13 -34.70 -23.36
C GLY A 186 18.21 -35.89 -23.64
N SER A 187 17.04 -35.94 -22.96
CA SER A 187 16.14 -37.08 -23.02
C SER A 187 14.94 -36.86 -23.95
N GLU A 188 15.02 -35.91 -24.86
CA GLU A 188 13.93 -35.62 -25.81
C GLU A 188 13.57 -36.84 -26.66
N ASP A 189 14.59 -37.53 -27.19
CA ASP A 189 14.40 -38.73 -28.03
C ASP A 189 13.79 -39.88 -27.24
N ASP A 190 14.15 -40.05 -25.96
CA ASP A 190 13.56 -41.06 -25.08
C ASP A 190 12.08 -40.82 -24.86
N VAL A 191 11.71 -39.55 -24.49
CA VAL A 191 10.32 -39.18 -24.29
C VAL A 191 9.51 -39.32 -25.56
N ARG A 192 10.08 -38.93 -26.71
CA ARG A 192 9.47 -39.09 -28.02
C ARG A 192 9.23 -40.56 -28.37
N SER A 193 10.21 -41.44 -28.14
CA SER A 193 10.11 -42.87 -28.41
C SER A 193 9.01 -43.58 -27.58
N ILE A 194 8.82 -43.16 -26.31
CA ILE A 194 7.75 -43.67 -25.46
C ILE A 194 6.39 -43.31 -26.05
N VAL A 195 6.21 -42.06 -26.49
CA VAL A 195 4.93 -41.61 -27.06
C VAL A 195 4.69 -42.25 -28.43
N ASP A 196 5.71 -42.42 -29.26
CA ASP A 196 5.62 -43.09 -30.56
C ASP A 196 5.17 -44.54 -30.39
N SER A 197 5.76 -45.24 -29.42
CA SER A 197 5.34 -46.64 -29.12
C SER A 197 3.88 -46.71 -28.64
N ALA A 198 3.44 -45.75 -27.81
CA ALA A 198 2.05 -45.68 -27.39
C ALA A 198 1.09 -45.38 -28.55
N ASN A 199 1.47 -44.47 -29.43
CA ASN A 199 0.71 -44.10 -30.63
C ASN A 199 0.59 -45.28 -31.60
N GLU A 200 1.64 -46.05 -31.84
CA GLU A 200 1.61 -47.26 -32.66
C GLU A 200 0.66 -48.30 -32.10
N GLN A 201 0.68 -48.52 -30.79
CA GLN A 201 -0.25 -49.43 -30.13
C GLN A 201 -1.72 -48.99 -30.26
N LEU A 202 -1.98 -47.67 -30.19
CA LEU A 202 -3.32 -47.11 -30.39
C LEU A 202 -3.82 -47.30 -31.82
N LEU A 203 -2.96 -47.04 -32.83
CA LEU A 203 -3.31 -47.20 -34.24
C LEU A 203 -3.54 -48.70 -34.62
N GLN A 204 -2.93 -49.61 -33.88
CA GLN A 204 -3.15 -51.05 -34.08
C GLN A 204 -4.43 -51.60 -33.41
N ARG A 205 -5.13 -50.80 -32.62
CA ARG A 205 -6.41 -51.25 -32.00
C ARG A 205 -7.44 -51.56 -33.08
N GLN A 206 -8.20 -52.61 -32.80
CA GLN A 206 -9.24 -53.09 -33.71
C GLN A 206 -10.24 -52.02 -34.12
N GLU A 207 -10.67 -51.20 -33.16
CA GLU A 207 -11.64 -50.13 -33.37
C GLU A 207 -11.16 -49.07 -34.33
N VAL A 208 -9.85 -48.72 -34.28
CA VAL A 208 -9.21 -47.73 -35.18
C VAL A 208 -9.07 -48.31 -36.58
N ARG A 209 -8.61 -49.56 -36.71
CA ARG A 209 -8.46 -50.24 -38.00
C ARG A 209 -9.83 -50.47 -38.68
N GLU A 210 -10.87 -50.87 -37.95
CA GLU A 210 -12.22 -51.01 -38.48
C GLU A 210 -12.75 -49.66 -39.01
N THR A 211 -12.50 -48.59 -38.27
CA THR A 211 -12.88 -47.23 -38.69
C THR A 211 -12.15 -46.84 -39.97
N GLN A 212 -10.83 -47.08 -40.07
CA GLN A 212 -10.04 -46.80 -41.27
C GLN A 212 -10.54 -47.62 -42.46
N THR A 213 -10.80 -48.92 -42.29
CA THR A 213 -11.36 -49.80 -43.30
C THR A 213 -12.71 -49.31 -43.77
N GLY A 214 -13.63 -48.97 -42.84
CA GLY A 214 -14.94 -48.43 -43.18
C GLY A 214 -14.91 -47.12 -43.97
N ILE A 215 -13.95 -46.21 -43.64
CA ILE A 215 -13.72 -44.98 -44.42
C ILE A 215 -13.28 -45.34 -45.84
N ASN A 216 -12.30 -46.24 -45.99
CA ASN A 216 -11.75 -46.62 -47.29
C ASN A 216 -12.78 -47.38 -48.13
N ASP A 217 -13.60 -48.23 -47.55
CA ASP A 217 -14.67 -48.93 -48.23
C ASP A 217 -15.73 -47.96 -48.77
N ASN A 218 -16.10 -46.95 -48.00
CA ASN A 218 -17.01 -45.90 -48.46
C ASN A 218 -16.38 -45.01 -49.55
N LEU A 219 -15.12 -44.63 -49.40
CA LEU A 219 -14.42 -43.87 -50.43
C LEU A 219 -14.34 -44.63 -51.74
N ASN A 220 -14.04 -45.94 -51.73
CA ASN A 220 -14.00 -46.78 -52.88
C ASN A 220 -15.37 -46.93 -53.57
N GLN A 221 -16.46 -46.84 -52.80
CA GLN A 221 -17.81 -46.83 -53.37
C GLN A 221 -18.16 -45.48 -54.03
N ILE A 222 -17.65 -44.37 -53.49
CA ILE A 222 -17.89 -43.01 -54.02
C ILE A 222 -17.02 -42.71 -55.24
N ASN A 223 -15.74 -43.08 -55.17
CA ASN A 223 -14.74 -42.74 -56.24
C ASN A 223 -14.18 -44.02 -56.84
N LYS A 224 -14.82 -44.52 -57.88
CA LYS A 224 -14.44 -45.79 -58.52
C LYS A 224 -13.23 -45.67 -59.49
N SER A 225 -12.81 -44.41 -59.80
CA SER A 225 -11.80 -44.17 -60.79
C SER A 225 -10.43 -43.75 -60.23
N ASP A 226 -10.37 -43.42 -58.95
CA ASP A 226 -9.11 -42.94 -58.33
C ASP A 226 -9.05 -43.44 -56.87
N LEU A 227 -8.38 -44.57 -56.68
CA LEU A 227 -8.26 -45.29 -55.41
C LEU A 227 -7.30 -44.56 -54.47
N GLN A 228 -7.78 -43.56 -53.75
CA GLN A 228 -7.05 -42.93 -52.65
C GLN A 228 -7.42 -43.60 -51.34
N ASN A 229 -6.47 -44.28 -50.73
CA ASN A 229 -6.65 -44.87 -49.41
C ASN A 229 -6.31 -43.81 -48.33
N VAL A 230 -7.18 -43.68 -47.36
CA VAL A 230 -6.91 -42.87 -46.17
C VAL A 230 -6.18 -43.73 -45.15
N GLU A 231 -5.07 -43.24 -44.68
CA GLU A 231 -4.38 -43.78 -43.52
C GLU A 231 -4.59 -42.83 -42.32
N LEU A 232 -4.94 -43.41 -41.17
CA LEU A 232 -5.06 -42.63 -39.91
C LEU A 232 -3.67 -42.52 -39.28
N HIS A 233 -3.25 -41.29 -39.04
CA HIS A 233 -2.04 -41.00 -38.31
C HIS A 233 -2.37 -40.14 -37.09
N ILE A 234 -1.61 -40.32 -36.01
CA ILE A 234 -1.63 -39.39 -34.89
C ILE A 234 -0.72 -38.24 -35.22
N GLU A 235 -1.30 -37.02 -35.23
CA GLU A 235 -0.59 -35.80 -35.61
C GLU A 235 0.61 -35.55 -34.69
N GLN A 236 1.75 -35.45 -35.32
CA GLN A 236 3.11 -35.13 -34.84
C GLN A 236 3.40 -35.15 -33.33
N ASN A 237 4.36 -35.99 -32.96
CA ASN A 237 4.97 -36.11 -31.63
C ASN A 237 5.96 -34.95 -31.36
N ARG A 238 5.49 -33.68 -31.43
CA ARG A 238 6.31 -32.56 -30.98
C ARG A 238 6.31 -32.57 -29.47
N ILE A 239 7.48 -32.44 -28.88
CA ILE A 239 7.65 -32.42 -27.41
C ILE A 239 6.78 -31.39 -26.73
N GLU A 240 6.52 -30.25 -27.38
CA GLU A 240 5.65 -29.18 -26.88
C GLU A 240 4.21 -29.66 -26.65
N TYR A 241 3.68 -30.50 -27.52
CA TYR A 241 2.33 -31.07 -27.35
C TYR A 241 2.29 -32.11 -26.22
N ILE A 242 3.33 -32.94 -26.15
CA ILE A 242 3.42 -34.00 -25.13
C ILE A 242 3.46 -33.37 -23.72
N VAL A 243 4.33 -32.38 -23.49
CA VAL A 243 4.47 -31.74 -22.17
C VAL A 243 3.25 -30.91 -21.80
N ASN A 244 2.54 -30.35 -22.78
CA ASN A 244 1.33 -29.55 -22.52
C ASN A 244 0.09 -30.42 -22.17
N ILE A 245 0.12 -31.73 -22.41
CA ILE A 245 -0.92 -32.66 -21.94
C ILE A 245 -0.77 -32.96 -20.45
N ILE A 246 0.44 -32.83 -19.89
CA ILE A 246 0.71 -33.06 -18.47
C ILE A 246 0.07 -31.91 -17.67
N LYS A 247 -0.87 -32.26 -16.79
CA LYS A 247 -1.64 -31.30 -15.99
C LYS A 247 -1.48 -31.58 -14.51
N PRO A 248 -1.41 -30.55 -13.67
CA PRO A 248 -1.34 -30.74 -12.23
C PRO A 248 -2.66 -31.28 -11.70
N PHE A 249 -2.56 -32.21 -10.77
CA PHE A 249 -3.66 -32.85 -10.08
C PHE A 249 -3.44 -32.74 -8.58
N LEU A 250 -4.46 -32.36 -7.82
CA LEU A 250 -4.38 -32.25 -6.36
C LEU A 250 -4.99 -33.50 -5.71
N PRO A 251 -4.19 -34.41 -5.15
CA PRO A 251 -4.73 -35.59 -4.46
C PRO A 251 -5.45 -35.15 -3.18
N TYR A 252 -6.67 -35.62 -2.99
CA TYR A 252 -7.43 -35.38 -1.75
C TYR A 252 -6.91 -36.26 -0.59
N SER A 253 -6.44 -37.47 -0.91
CA SER A 253 -5.73 -38.39 -0.01
C SER A 253 -4.94 -39.39 -0.85
N ALA A 254 -4.01 -40.14 -0.26
CA ALA A 254 -3.17 -41.10 -0.97
C ALA A 254 -3.97 -42.14 -1.81
N ASP A 255 -5.23 -42.40 -1.42
CA ASP A 255 -6.07 -43.43 -2.03
C ASP A 255 -7.22 -42.90 -2.88
N LYS A 256 -7.40 -41.59 -3.05
CA LYS A 256 -8.52 -41.03 -3.82
C LYS A 256 -8.02 -40.21 -5.00
N LYS A 257 -8.73 -40.35 -6.16
CA LYS A 257 -8.52 -39.47 -7.31
C LYS A 257 -8.63 -38.03 -6.86
N GLY A 258 -7.60 -37.22 -7.14
CA GLY A 258 -7.55 -35.83 -6.80
C GLY A 258 -8.49 -34.96 -7.64
N PHE A 259 -8.51 -33.68 -7.32
CA PHE A 259 -9.27 -32.67 -8.07
C PHE A 259 -8.40 -32.07 -9.20
N VAL A 260 -9.03 -31.82 -10.35
CA VAL A 260 -8.44 -30.94 -11.37
C VAL A 260 -8.43 -29.50 -10.85
N LEU A 261 -7.46 -28.71 -11.28
CA LEU A 261 -7.33 -27.32 -10.82
C LEU A 261 -8.60 -26.48 -10.99
N SER A 262 -9.43 -26.77 -12.01
CA SER A 262 -10.71 -26.08 -12.21
C SER A 262 -11.74 -26.33 -11.09
N GLN A 263 -11.53 -27.33 -10.27
CA GLN A 263 -12.36 -27.65 -9.09
C GLN A 263 -11.76 -27.11 -7.79
N ASN A 264 -10.59 -26.52 -7.84
CA ASN A 264 -9.89 -25.95 -6.69
C ASN A 264 -10.17 -24.44 -6.56
N SER A 265 -9.89 -23.86 -5.39
CA SER A 265 -10.02 -22.41 -5.20
C SER A 265 -8.98 -21.65 -6.01
N LEU A 266 -9.36 -20.48 -6.53
CA LEU A 266 -8.45 -19.59 -7.28
C LEU A 266 -7.20 -19.22 -6.47
N GLY A 267 -7.36 -18.98 -5.16
CA GLY A 267 -6.24 -18.66 -4.28
C GLY A 267 -5.20 -19.77 -4.20
N HIS A 268 -5.61 -21.04 -4.09
CA HIS A 268 -4.68 -22.18 -4.11
C HIS A 268 -4.01 -22.34 -5.47
N ASN A 269 -4.76 -22.13 -6.56
CA ASN A 269 -4.20 -22.21 -7.91
C ASN A 269 -3.14 -21.12 -8.14
N ASN A 270 -3.35 -19.91 -7.60
CA ASN A 270 -2.35 -18.85 -7.62
C ASN A 270 -1.07 -19.26 -6.86
N LEU A 271 -1.19 -19.90 -5.70
CA LEU A 271 -0.04 -20.41 -4.96
C LEU A 271 0.73 -21.48 -5.75
N ILE A 272 0.03 -22.41 -6.41
CA ILE A 272 0.64 -23.44 -7.27
C ILE A 272 1.37 -22.78 -8.43
N TYR A 273 0.77 -21.77 -9.07
CA TYR A 273 1.38 -21.01 -10.14
C TYR A 273 2.68 -20.34 -9.68
N ILE A 274 2.63 -19.58 -8.58
CA ILE A 274 3.81 -18.89 -8.02
C ILE A 274 4.92 -19.89 -7.66
N ALA A 275 4.56 -21.00 -7.02
CA ALA A 275 5.53 -22.04 -6.67
C ALA A 275 6.18 -22.66 -7.92
N SER A 276 5.40 -22.89 -8.99
CA SER A 276 5.90 -23.42 -10.26
C SER A 276 6.87 -22.44 -10.95
N VAL A 277 6.52 -21.15 -10.97
CA VAL A 277 7.38 -20.09 -11.53
C VAL A 277 8.69 -19.98 -10.78
N LEU A 278 8.66 -19.94 -9.44
CA LEU A 278 9.86 -19.83 -8.63
C LEU A 278 10.77 -21.06 -8.77
N SER A 279 10.18 -22.25 -8.90
CA SER A 279 10.95 -23.46 -9.22
C SER A 279 11.65 -23.33 -10.58
N ASP A 280 10.95 -22.81 -11.58
CA ASP A 280 11.49 -22.60 -12.92
C ASP A 280 12.64 -21.57 -12.93
N ILE A 281 12.43 -20.41 -12.28
CA ILE A 281 13.48 -19.40 -12.14
C ILE A 281 14.73 -19.99 -11.47
N LYS A 282 14.58 -20.74 -10.39
CA LYS A 282 15.69 -21.37 -9.68
C LYS A 282 16.45 -22.35 -10.56
N ASP A 283 15.75 -23.16 -11.34
CA ASP A 283 16.34 -24.10 -12.28
C ASP A 283 17.09 -23.36 -13.42
N CYS A 284 16.57 -22.22 -13.90
CA CYS A 284 17.21 -21.44 -14.97
C CYS A 284 18.53 -20.77 -14.56
N HIS A 285 18.65 -20.35 -13.30
CA HIS A 285 19.86 -19.67 -12.79
C HIS A 285 21.13 -20.52 -12.77
N THR A 286 20.99 -21.83 -12.76
CA THR A 286 22.16 -22.72 -12.75
C THR A 286 22.90 -22.77 -14.10
N GLU A 287 22.33 -22.21 -15.16
CA GLU A 287 22.83 -22.38 -16.53
C GLU A 287 23.20 -21.09 -17.25
N ASP A 288 22.49 -20.00 -16.99
CA ASP A 288 22.68 -18.74 -17.68
C ASP A 288 22.85 -17.55 -16.71
N ASN A 289 24.11 -17.08 -16.63
CA ASN A 289 24.46 -15.93 -15.80
C ASN A 289 24.16 -14.58 -16.47
N VAL A 290 23.67 -14.57 -17.71
CA VAL A 290 23.35 -13.34 -18.47
C VAL A 290 21.88 -13.00 -18.38
N SER A 291 21.00 -13.98 -18.46
CA SER A 291 19.54 -13.79 -18.46
C SER A 291 19.02 -13.14 -17.18
N ILE A 292 17.97 -12.33 -17.34
CA ILE A 292 17.35 -11.51 -16.29
C ILE A 292 15.87 -11.88 -16.21
N TYR A 293 15.42 -12.18 -15.02
CA TYR A 293 14.07 -12.65 -14.77
C TYR A 293 13.29 -11.60 -13.96
N ALA A 294 12.12 -11.22 -14.44
CA ALA A 294 11.16 -10.40 -13.71
C ALA A 294 9.94 -11.21 -13.32
N LEU A 295 9.64 -11.28 -12.03
CA LEU A 295 8.42 -11.84 -11.50
C LEU A 295 7.47 -10.70 -11.16
N LEU A 296 6.39 -10.57 -11.92
CA LEU A 296 5.39 -9.52 -11.84
C LEU A 296 4.11 -10.14 -11.27
N ILE A 297 3.70 -9.74 -10.07
CA ILE A 297 2.52 -10.30 -9.39
C ILE A 297 1.57 -9.15 -9.05
N GLU A 298 0.35 -9.19 -9.56
CA GLU A 298 -0.68 -8.25 -9.18
C GLU A 298 -1.64 -8.88 -8.18
N GLU A 299 -1.84 -8.17 -7.08
CA GLU A 299 -2.78 -8.51 -6.02
C GLU A 299 -2.75 -10.00 -5.59
N PRO A 300 -1.57 -10.51 -5.17
CA PRO A 300 -1.43 -11.93 -4.83
C PRO A 300 -2.33 -12.37 -3.66
N GLU A 301 -2.84 -11.41 -2.90
CA GLU A 301 -3.79 -11.62 -1.82
C GLU A 301 -5.21 -11.97 -2.29
N ALA A 302 -5.52 -11.73 -3.56
CA ALA A 302 -6.85 -12.02 -4.10
C ALA A 302 -7.25 -13.49 -3.84
N HIS A 303 -8.38 -13.68 -3.19
CA HIS A 303 -8.92 -15.00 -2.79
C HIS A 303 -8.08 -15.80 -1.78
N LEU A 304 -7.07 -15.17 -1.12
CA LEU A 304 -6.28 -15.79 -0.07
C LEU A 304 -6.75 -15.38 1.33
N HIS A 305 -6.90 -16.35 2.21
CA HIS A 305 -7.10 -16.09 3.64
C HIS A 305 -5.90 -15.30 4.20
N PRO A 306 -6.09 -14.34 5.12
CA PRO A 306 -5.02 -13.48 5.64
C PRO A 306 -3.76 -14.22 6.10
N GLN A 307 -3.91 -15.38 6.75
CA GLN A 307 -2.75 -16.19 7.17
C GLN A 307 -1.94 -16.72 5.98
N LEU A 308 -2.60 -17.08 4.88
CA LEU A 308 -1.92 -17.51 3.65
C LEU A 308 -1.20 -16.37 2.95
N GLN A 309 -1.71 -15.13 3.05
CA GLN A 309 -1.02 -13.94 2.55
C GLN A 309 0.34 -13.75 3.25
N VAL A 310 0.39 -13.95 4.58
CA VAL A 310 1.64 -13.89 5.36
C VAL A 310 2.61 -14.99 4.93
N ASN A 311 2.10 -16.22 4.75
CA ASN A 311 2.94 -17.35 4.33
C ASN A 311 3.50 -17.13 2.91
N LEU A 312 2.67 -16.61 2.01
CA LEU A 312 3.09 -16.26 0.64
C LEU A 312 4.22 -15.22 0.66
N TYR A 313 4.08 -14.16 1.46
CA TYR A 313 5.13 -13.16 1.57
C TYR A 313 6.45 -13.75 2.11
N ASN A 314 6.38 -14.54 3.18
CA ASN A 314 7.57 -15.19 3.73
C ASN A 314 8.24 -16.12 2.71
N PHE A 315 7.43 -16.81 1.90
CA PHE A 315 7.92 -17.66 0.82
C PHE A 315 8.62 -16.83 -0.27
N LEU A 316 8.00 -15.75 -0.74
CA LEU A 316 8.58 -14.86 -1.76
C LEU A 316 9.88 -14.20 -1.28
N LYS A 317 9.92 -13.77 -0.01
CA LYS A 317 11.13 -13.20 0.59
C LYS A 317 12.29 -14.18 0.63
N ASN A 318 12.03 -15.45 0.94
CA ASN A 318 13.06 -16.48 1.08
C ASN A 318 13.43 -17.13 -0.27
N ALA A 319 12.55 -17.06 -1.27
CA ALA A 319 12.79 -17.63 -2.59
C ALA A 319 13.78 -16.82 -3.44
N ASP A 320 14.10 -15.61 -3.00
CA ASP A 320 14.84 -14.62 -3.78
C ASP A 320 16.37 -14.67 -3.57
N ASP A 321 16.94 -15.88 -3.43
CA ASP A 321 18.40 -16.06 -3.34
C ASP A 321 19.12 -15.96 -4.71
N SER A 322 18.38 -15.85 -5.80
CA SER A 322 18.95 -15.74 -7.13
C SER A 322 19.44 -14.32 -7.46
N GLU A 323 20.65 -14.18 -8.00
CA GLU A 323 21.28 -12.87 -8.26
C GLU A 323 20.66 -12.09 -9.42
N ASN A 324 19.98 -12.77 -10.37
CA ASN A 324 19.45 -12.20 -11.62
C ASN A 324 17.91 -12.18 -11.68
N SER A 325 17.20 -12.34 -10.55
CA SER A 325 15.75 -12.20 -10.49
C SER A 325 15.33 -10.96 -9.72
N GLN A 326 14.26 -10.32 -10.16
CA GLN A 326 13.64 -9.17 -9.50
C GLN A 326 12.14 -9.37 -9.42
N THR A 327 11.56 -9.15 -8.25
CA THR A 327 10.15 -9.36 -8.00
C THR A 327 9.44 -8.02 -7.80
N PHE A 328 8.33 -7.83 -8.51
CA PHE A 328 7.44 -6.68 -8.40
C PHE A 328 6.05 -7.18 -7.99
N ILE A 329 5.53 -6.64 -6.91
CA ILE A 329 4.22 -7.00 -6.38
C ILE A 329 3.37 -5.75 -6.25
N THR A 330 2.15 -5.76 -6.77
CA THR A 330 1.15 -4.76 -6.40
C THR A 330 0.21 -5.33 -5.35
N THR A 331 -0.17 -4.55 -4.36
CA THR A 331 -1.10 -5.00 -3.32
C THR A 331 -1.95 -3.87 -2.77
N HIS A 332 -3.16 -4.24 -2.35
CA HIS A 332 -4.08 -3.44 -1.54
C HIS A 332 -4.21 -3.99 -0.11
N SER A 333 -3.49 -5.05 0.23
CA SER A 333 -3.61 -5.70 1.53
C SER A 333 -2.78 -5.03 2.62
N PRO A 334 -3.39 -4.44 3.67
CA PRO A 334 -2.67 -4.03 4.87
C PRO A 334 -1.98 -5.21 5.55
N THR A 335 -2.58 -6.41 5.51
CA THR A 335 -2.01 -7.64 6.06
C THR A 335 -0.67 -7.98 5.42
N LEU A 336 -0.60 -7.92 4.09
CA LEU A 336 0.64 -8.14 3.36
C LEU A 336 1.64 -7.02 3.67
N THR A 337 1.21 -5.76 3.55
CA THR A 337 2.04 -4.57 3.75
C THR A 337 2.68 -4.51 5.13
N SER A 338 1.97 -4.97 6.17
CA SER A 338 2.47 -4.99 7.56
C SER A 338 3.71 -5.87 7.79
N ARG A 339 4.00 -6.79 6.89
CA ARG A 339 5.13 -7.72 6.99
C ARG A 339 6.33 -7.33 6.14
N ILE A 340 6.14 -6.36 5.25
CA ILE A 340 7.17 -5.95 4.29
C ILE A 340 8.14 -4.97 4.96
N PRO A 341 9.47 -5.12 4.77
CA PRO A 341 10.42 -4.10 5.18
C PRO A 341 10.12 -2.76 4.52
N LEU A 342 10.26 -1.66 5.26
CA LEU A 342 9.93 -0.31 4.79
C LEU A 342 10.68 0.07 3.50
N GLU A 343 11.86 -0.48 3.31
CA GLU A 343 12.71 -0.26 2.13
C GLU A 343 12.09 -0.79 0.85
N ASN A 344 11.33 -1.88 0.95
CA ASN A 344 10.71 -2.54 -0.20
C ASN A 344 9.32 -1.97 -0.53
N ILE A 345 8.80 -1.03 0.26
CA ILE A 345 7.47 -0.43 0.05
C ILE A 345 7.59 0.83 -0.78
N ILE A 346 6.92 0.82 -1.93
CA ILE A 346 6.76 1.95 -2.85
C ILE A 346 5.30 2.38 -2.84
N LEU A 347 5.02 3.53 -2.25
CA LEU A 347 3.69 4.13 -2.24
C LEU A 347 3.48 4.98 -3.50
N LEU A 348 2.51 4.61 -4.33
CA LEU A 348 2.02 5.48 -5.41
C LEU A 348 0.91 6.35 -4.87
N LYS A 349 1.07 7.68 -4.99
CA LYS A 349 0.05 8.64 -4.58
C LYS A 349 0.10 9.89 -5.46
N GLY A 350 -1.04 10.24 -6.05
CA GLY A 350 -1.09 11.27 -7.07
C GLY A 350 -0.26 10.84 -8.29
N GLU A 351 0.62 11.69 -8.75
CA GLU A 351 1.50 11.46 -9.90
C GLU A 351 2.94 11.11 -9.50
N ALA A 352 3.17 10.62 -8.29
CA ALA A 352 4.51 10.34 -7.79
C ALA A 352 4.62 9.02 -7.01
N ALA A 353 5.84 8.50 -6.95
CA ALA A 353 6.21 7.32 -6.18
C ALA A 353 7.06 7.72 -4.96
N TYR A 354 6.73 7.16 -3.81
CA TYR A 354 7.39 7.45 -2.53
C TYR A 354 7.90 6.16 -1.90
N HIS A 355 9.19 6.08 -1.69
CA HIS A 355 9.79 4.98 -0.95
C HIS A 355 9.66 5.22 0.55
N VAL A 356 8.92 4.37 1.25
CA VAL A 356 8.67 4.53 2.68
C VAL A 356 9.98 4.46 3.48
N GLY A 357 10.92 3.62 3.07
CA GLY A 357 12.26 3.54 3.69
C GLY A 357 13.07 4.84 3.58
N ASN A 358 12.88 5.62 2.52
CA ASN A 358 13.60 6.90 2.32
C ASN A 358 13.23 7.95 3.38
N CYS A 359 12.07 7.81 4.05
CA CYS A 359 11.70 8.67 5.18
C CYS A 359 12.72 8.64 6.33
N PHE A 360 13.59 7.63 6.38
CA PHE A 360 14.61 7.45 7.41
C PHE A 360 16.05 7.55 6.87
N LYS A 361 16.21 7.72 5.56
CA LYS A 361 17.54 7.75 4.92
C LYS A 361 18.18 9.11 5.04
N GLU A 362 19.41 9.17 5.57
CA GLU A 362 20.25 10.40 5.66
C GLU A 362 19.59 11.60 6.35
N ARG A 363 18.63 11.35 7.27
CA ARG A 363 17.85 12.42 7.91
C ARG A 363 18.63 13.30 8.87
N HIS A 364 19.79 12.86 9.33
CA HIS A 364 20.69 13.64 10.17
C HIS A 364 21.26 14.89 9.47
N SER A 365 21.33 14.87 8.14
CA SER A 365 21.80 16.02 7.34
C SER A 365 20.78 17.17 7.24
N GLU A 366 19.52 16.93 7.63
CA GLU A 366 18.45 17.94 7.52
C GLU A 366 18.39 18.90 8.72
N ASN A 367 19.28 18.79 9.70
CA ASN A 367 19.36 19.65 10.90
C ASN A 367 18.04 19.75 11.68
N ILE A 368 17.27 18.66 11.77
CA ILE A 368 16.00 18.60 12.49
C ILE A 368 16.24 18.80 13.99
N VAL A 369 15.56 19.78 14.60
CA VAL A 369 15.62 20.01 16.04
C VAL A 369 14.83 18.93 16.78
N ARG A 370 15.49 18.22 17.70
CA ARG A 370 14.88 17.15 18.50
C ARG A 370 14.57 17.57 19.93
N ASP A 371 15.38 18.46 20.51
CA ASP A 371 15.22 18.90 21.88
C ASP A 371 15.51 20.41 22.01
N VAL A 372 14.42 21.18 22.15
CA VAL A 372 14.47 22.64 22.23
C VAL A 372 15.12 23.09 23.53
N ALA A 373 14.82 22.42 24.67
CA ALA A 373 15.33 22.77 25.99
C ALA A 373 16.86 22.56 26.11
N LYS A 374 17.42 21.65 25.30
CA LYS A 374 18.86 21.38 25.23
C LYS A 374 19.54 22.18 24.12
N ASN A 375 19.34 23.48 24.09
CA ASN A 375 19.93 24.41 23.10
C ASN A 375 19.66 23.97 21.65
N ASN A 376 18.41 23.63 21.34
CA ASN A 376 17.99 23.16 20.01
C ASN A 376 18.82 21.95 19.52
N ARG A 377 19.08 20.99 20.39
CA ARG A 377 19.82 19.77 20.04
C ARG A 377 19.20 19.09 18.81
N LEU A 378 20.04 18.83 17.83
CA LEU A 378 19.63 18.16 16.59
C LEU A 378 19.39 16.66 16.79
N LEU A 379 18.60 16.11 15.86
CA LEU A 379 18.33 14.68 15.74
C LEU A 379 19.62 13.91 15.45
N LYS A 380 19.89 12.87 16.22
CA LYS A 380 21.08 12.01 16.07
C LYS A 380 20.81 10.82 15.16
N VAL A 381 21.86 10.27 14.55
CA VAL A 381 21.78 9.09 13.68
C VAL A 381 21.17 7.89 14.41
N GLU A 382 21.57 7.64 15.67
CA GLU A 382 21.09 6.54 16.48
C GLU A 382 19.57 6.66 16.76
N GLU A 383 19.08 7.90 16.94
CA GLU A 383 17.64 8.17 17.12
C GLU A 383 16.86 7.85 15.84
N VAL A 384 17.37 8.21 14.67
CA VAL A 384 16.74 7.89 13.37
C VAL A 384 16.65 6.37 13.18
N VAL A 385 17.75 5.64 13.47
CA VAL A 385 17.78 4.17 13.40
C VAL A 385 16.78 3.56 14.39
N SER A 386 16.70 4.12 15.60
CA SER A 386 15.74 3.66 16.62
C SER A 386 14.30 3.89 16.16
N TYR A 387 13.96 5.07 15.64
CA TYR A 387 12.62 5.41 15.13
C TYR A 387 12.23 4.50 13.97
N ARG A 388 13.14 4.24 13.03
CA ARG A 388 12.91 3.30 11.94
C ARG A 388 12.55 1.91 12.48
N LYS A 389 13.32 1.39 13.45
CA LYS A 389 13.04 0.09 14.09
C LYS A 389 11.70 0.08 14.82
N MET A 390 11.34 1.19 15.48
CA MET A 390 10.04 1.33 16.14
C MET A 390 8.90 1.30 15.13
N ILE A 391 8.97 2.07 14.06
CA ILE A 391 7.95 2.08 13.00
C ILE A 391 7.83 0.71 12.35
N SER A 392 8.94 0.04 12.01
CA SER A 392 8.90 -1.31 11.43
C SER A 392 8.23 -2.35 12.34
N ARG A 393 8.32 -2.18 13.66
CA ARG A 393 7.63 -3.06 14.63
C ARG A 393 6.18 -2.64 14.88
N TYR A 394 5.90 -1.35 14.74
CA TYR A 394 4.60 -0.76 14.99
C TYR A 394 3.63 -1.01 13.84
N PHE A 395 4.11 -1.18 12.60
CA PHE A 395 3.28 -1.54 11.48
C PHE A 395 2.75 -2.97 11.63
N ASP A 396 1.59 -3.07 12.25
CA ASP A 396 0.73 -4.24 12.21
C ASP A 396 -0.36 -4.07 11.14
N VAL A 397 -1.27 -5.03 11.05
CA VAL A 397 -2.35 -5.03 10.05
C VAL A 397 -3.23 -3.78 10.12
N THR A 398 -3.56 -3.33 11.33
CA THR A 398 -4.42 -2.16 11.54
C THR A 398 -3.68 -0.87 11.21
N ARG A 399 -2.46 -0.73 11.70
CA ARG A 399 -1.68 0.51 11.58
C ARG A 399 -1.05 0.70 10.21
N SER A 400 -0.87 -0.35 9.42
CA SER A 400 -0.42 -0.24 8.03
C SER A 400 -1.47 0.39 7.11
N GLN A 401 -2.74 0.48 7.54
CA GLN A 401 -3.80 1.19 6.82
C GLN A 401 -3.47 2.66 6.58
N LEU A 402 -2.67 3.27 7.46
CA LEU A 402 -2.23 4.67 7.28
C LEU A 402 -1.60 4.94 5.91
N LEU A 403 -0.94 3.94 5.30
CA LEU A 403 -0.31 4.09 3.97
C LEU A 403 -1.33 4.18 2.83
N PHE A 404 -2.55 3.72 3.06
CA PHE A 404 -3.65 3.75 2.08
C PHE A 404 -4.61 4.92 2.27
N SER A 405 -4.48 5.66 3.38
CA SER A 405 -5.37 6.77 3.73
C SER A 405 -5.03 8.06 2.98
N SER A 406 -5.99 9.01 2.95
CA SER A 406 -5.78 10.35 2.41
C SER A 406 -5.01 11.25 3.37
N GLY A 407 -5.14 11.01 4.68
CA GLY A 407 -4.44 11.69 5.76
C GLY A 407 -4.53 10.90 7.05
N CYS A 408 -3.82 11.30 8.11
CA CYS A 408 -3.83 10.59 9.38
C CYS A 408 -4.03 11.53 10.56
N LEU A 409 -4.84 11.06 11.51
CA LEU A 409 -5.00 11.65 12.83
C LEU A 409 -4.34 10.75 13.87
N PHE A 410 -3.22 11.20 14.42
CA PHE A 410 -2.51 10.49 15.49
C PHE A 410 -3.03 10.92 16.85
N ILE A 411 -3.41 9.97 17.70
CA ILE A 411 -4.01 10.15 19.01
C ILE A 411 -3.26 9.36 20.08
N GLU A 412 -3.46 9.71 21.35
CA GLU A 412 -2.76 9.06 22.48
C GLU A 412 -3.39 7.74 22.91
N GLY A 413 -4.72 7.59 22.77
CA GLY A 413 -5.36 6.38 23.30
C GLY A 413 -6.84 6.22 23.01
N ILE A 414 -7.46 5.32 23.81
CA ILE A 414 -8.81 4.78 23.55
C ILE A 414 -9.92 5.83 23.62
N SER A 415 -9.80 6.84 24.48
CA SER A 415 -10.86 7.89 24.62
C SER A 415 -11.00 8.71 23.35
N GLU A 416 -9.87 9.15 22.81
CA GLU A 416 -9.83 9.86 21.52
C GLU A 416 -10.33 8.96 20.39
N CYS A 417 -9.90 7.69 20.38
CA CYS A 417 -10.28 6.72 19.34
C CYS A 417 -11.80 6.55 19.25
N GLN A 418 -12.50 6.53 20.38
CA GLN A 418 -13.95 6.39 20.43
C GLN A 418 -14.71 7.67 20.04
N LEU A 419 -14.16 8.84 20.38
CA LEU A 419 -14.89 10.11 20.29
C LEU A 419 -14.63 10.90 19.00
N VAL A 420 -13.43 10.81 18.44
CA VAL A 420 -12.99 11.74 17.39
C VAL A 420 -13.83 11.62 16.12
N GLU A 421 -14.24 10.41 15.71
CA GLU A 421 -15.12 10.23 14.56
C GLU A 421 -16.49 10.86 14.80
N THR A 422 -17.08 10.67 15.97
CA THR A 422 -18.35 11.30 16.34
C THR A 422 -18.23 12.83 16.37
N PHE A 423 -17.12 13.34 16.91
CA PHE A 423 -16.83 14.77 16.89
C PHE A 423 -16.70 15.33 15.47
N SER A 424 -16.11 14.56 14.56
CA SER A 424 -15.98 14.97 13.16
C SER A 424 -17.34 15.08 12.46
N LYS A 425 -18.27 14.17 12.78
CA LYS A 425 -19.66 14.22 12.29
C LYS A 425 -20.43 15.43 12.81
N LEU A 426 -20.20 15.84 14.08
CA LEU A 426 -20.84 17.03 14.65
C LEU A 426 -20.51 18.34 13.91
N ILE A 427 -19.42 18.37 13.17
CA ILE A 427 -19.00 19.54 12.39
C ILE A 427 -19.06 19.30 10.88
N ASP A 428 -19.82 18.31 10.44
CA ASP A 428 -20.01 17.92 9.04
C ASP A 428 -18.68 17.63 8.29
N LYS A 429 -17.70 17.05 9.01
CA LYS A 429 -16.36 16.73 8.49
C LYS A 429 -15.95 15.29 8.87
N SER A 430 -16.84 14.32 8.61
CA SER A 430 -16.58 12.90 8.90
C SER A 430 -15.19 12.48 8.39
N LEU A 431 -14.35 11.96 9.29
CA LEU A 431 -13.01 11.50 8.95
C LEU A 431 -13.05 10.27 8.05
N ILE A 432 -14.00 9.38 8.30
CA ILE A 432 -14.17 8.15 7.49
C ILE A 432 -14.54 8.49 6.05
N ASP A 433 -15.49 9.42 5.84
CA ASP A 433 -15.92 9.80 4.48
C ASP A 433 -14.79 10.47 3.68
N HIS A 434 -13.83 11.10 4.37
CA HIS A 434 -12.66 11.71 3.77
C HIS A 434 -11.43 10.79 3.76
N GLN A 435 -11.61 9.49 4.11
CA GLN A 435 -10.54 8.49 4.14
C GLN A 435 -9.36 8.89 5.03
N ILE A 436 -9.64 9.54 6.16
CA ILE A 436 -8.64 9.88 7.17
C ILE A 436 -8.52 8.72 8.17
N GLU A 437 -7.32 8.19 8.34
CA GLU A 437 -7.05 7.12 9.29
C GLU A 437 -6.79 7.66 10.69
N ILE A 438 -7.46 7.09 11.68
CA ILE A 438 -7.23 7.38 13.10
C ILE A 438 -6.19 6.39 13.61
N VAL A 439 -5.02 6.90 13.97
CA VAL A 439 -3.87 6.09 14.39
C VAL A 439 -3.67 6.24 15.90
N ASP A 440 -4.06 5.22 16.65
CA ASP A 440 -3.74 5.14 18.08
C ASP A 440 -2.26 4.82 18.26
N THR A 441 -1.52 5.71 18.91
CA THR A 441 -0.08 5.56 19.16
C THR A 441 0.23 4.79 20.43
N ASP A 442 -0.80 4.39 21.19
CA ASP A 442 -0.68 3.68 22.46
C ASP A 442 0.24 4.44 23.45
N GLY A 443 -0.05 5.74 23.58
CA GLY A 443 0.68 6.68 24.44
C GLY A 443 1.36 7.82 23.68
N THR A 444 2.44 8.36 24.26
CA THR A 444 3.05 9.62 23.81
C THR A 444 4.16 9.47 22.76
N ALA A 445 4.23 8.34 22.09
CA ALA A 445 5.31 7.96 21.18
C ALA A 445 5.15 8.55 19.75
N PHE A 446 5.00 9.85 19.62
CA PHE A 446 4.74 10.51 18.34
C PHE A 446 5.96 10.75 17.45
N TYR A 447 7.16 10.82 18.02
CA TYR A 447 8.37 11.25 17.29
C TYR A 447 8.71 10.37 16.09
N GLN A 448 8.56 9.04 16.21
CA GLN A 448 8.82 8.13 15.11
C GLN A 448 7.86 8.33 13.94
N PHE A 449 6.59 8.69 14.21
CA PHE A 449 5.61 8.96 13.15
C PHE A 449 5.88 10.30 12.45
N LEU A 450 6.34 11.30 13.17
CA LEU A 450 6.74 12.58 12.58
C LEU A 450 7.81 12.40 11.50
N MET A 451 8.70 11.41 11.65
CA MET A 451 9.74 11.11 10.66
C MET A 451 9.19 10.74 9.28
N LEU A 452 7.99 10.21 9.20
CA LEU A 452 7.36 9.87 7.93
C LEU A 452 6.94 11.08 7.10
N PHE A 453 6.80 12.28 7.74
CA PHE A 453 6.16 13.43 7.12
C PHE A 453 6.98 14.72 7.17
N ASN A 454 8.04 14.79 7.99
CA ASN A 454 8.70 16.05 8.36
C ASN A 454 9.95 16.40 7.54
N SER A 455 10.28 15.65 6.48
CA SER A 455 11.43 16.00 5.63
C SER A 455 11.16 17.25 4.80
N SER A 456 12.19 18.07 4.63
CA SER A 456 12.19 19.16 3.64
C SER A 456 12.25 18.61 2.21
N ASP A 457 12.91 17.46 2.02
CA ASP A 457 12.97 16.75 0.75
C ASP A 457 11.65 15.97 0.51
N LYS A 458 10.97 16.29 -0.59
CA LYS A 458 9.71 15.64 -0.97
C LYS A 458 9.86 14.13 -1.19
N ALA A 459 11.02 13.66 -1.63
CA ALA A 459 11.28 12.23 -1.84
C ALA A 459 11.48 11.45 -0.52
N LYS A 460 11.68 12.15 0.60
CA LYS A 460 11.92 11.58 1.93
C LYS A 460 10.76 11.79 2.90
N ARG A 461 9.57 12.10 2.40
CA ARG A 461 8.35 12.23 3.20
C ARG A 461 7.13 11.71 2.47
N LEU A 462 6.16 11.20 3.21
CA LEU A 462 4.87 10.79 2.65
C LEU A 462 4.01 12.04 2.34
N PRO A 463 3.29 12.05 1.20
CA PRO A 463 2.56 13.22 0.70
C PRO A 463 1.14 13.29 1.27
N MET A 464 0.99 13.34 2.58
CA MET A 464 -0.34 13.44 3.20
C MET A 464 -0.35 14.46 4.34
N ARG A 465 -1.55 15.01 4.61
CA ARG A 465 -1.76 15.85 5.77
C ARG A 465 -1.91 14.99 7.01
N VAL A 466 -1.30 15.42 8.10
CA VAL A 466 -1.37 14.72 9.37
C VAL A 466 -1.60 15.69 10.52
N ALA A 467 -2.39 15.26 11.48
CA ALA A 467 -2.55 15.96 12.74
C ALA A 467 -2.18 15.04 13.90
N PHE A 468 -1.58 15.63 14.91
CA PHE A 468 -1.22 14.96 16.15
C PHE A 468 -2.00 15.61 17.28
N VAL A 469 -2.81 14.82 17.97
CA VAL A 469 -3.62 15.23 19.11
C VAL A 469 -3.02 14.64 20.36
N THR A 470 -2.72 15.49 21.34
CA THR A 470 -2.02 15.06 22.56
C THR A 470 -2.39 15.96 23.72
N ASP A 471 -2.28 15.43 24.93
CA ASP A 471 -2.47 16.17 26.14
C ASP A 471 -1.15 16.78 26.65
N GLU A 472 -1.19 18.01 27.17
CA GLU A 472 -0.01 18.64 27.79
C GLU A 472 0.21 18.14 29.21
N ASP A 473 -0.81 17.57 29.83
CA ASP A 473 -0.80 17.08 31.22
C ASP A 473 -0.27 18.12 32.22
N GLN A 474 -0.69 19.36 32.05
CA GLN A 474 -0.25 20.46 32.92
C GLN A 474 -0.65 20.22 34.37
N PHE A 475 0.35 20.11 35.24
CA PHE A 475 0.21 20.04 36.69
C PHE A 475 1.11 21.07 37.35
N THR A 476 0.59 21.68 38.42
CA THR A 476 1.30 22.66 39.22
C THR A 476 2.47 22.09 39.97
N ASP A 477 2.38 20.84 40.37
CA ASP A 477 3.39 20.21 41.24
C ASP A 477 3.38 18.70 40.99
N SER A 478 4.52 18.13 40.68
CA SER A 478 4.72 16.69 40.50
C SER A 478 4.45 15.87 41.78
N LYS A 479 4.30 16.54 42.92
CA LYS A 479 3.95 15.93 44.21
C LYS A 479 2.47 15.93 44.51
N HIS A 480 1.65 16.69 43.77
CA HIS A 480 0.20 16.72 44.02
C HIS A 480 -0.46 15.53 43.32
N LYS A 481 -0.94 14.61 44.15
CA LYS A 481 -1.95 13.63 43.75
C LYS A 481 -3.16 14.38 43.23
N GLU A 482 -3.81 13.86 42.19
CA GLU A 482 -5.08 14.42 41.73
C GLU A 482 -6.09 14.45 42.90
N TYR A 483 -6.56 15.64 43.22
CA TYR A 483 -7.62 15.79 44.23
C TYR A 483 -8.90 15.13 43.74
N ASN A 484 -9.59 14.41 44.63
CA ASN A 484 -10.94 13.95 44.34
C ASN A 484 -11.96 15.11 44.50
N LEU A 485 -13.18 14.90 44.04
CA LEU A 485 -14.22 15.93 44.07
C LEU A 485 -14.50 16.48 45.49
N ASP A 486 -14.51 15.58 46.49
CA ASP A 486 -14.76 15.97 47.89
C ASP A 486 -13.67 16.86 48.47
N GLU A 487 -12.44 16.67 48.02
CA GLU A 487 -11.31 17.52 48.42
C GLU A 487 -11.37 18.91 47.78
N LEU A 488 -11.87 19.00 46.54
CA LEU A 488 -11.99 20.26 45.81
C LEU A 488 -13.06 21.20 46.38
N VAL A 489 -14.14 20.65 46.96
CA VAL A 489 -15.24 21.46 47.54
C VAL A 489 -15.00 21.85 49.00
N LYS A 490 -13.97 21.29 49.66
CA LYS A 490 -13.62 21.64 51.06
C LYS A 490 -12.79 22.93 51.14
N ASP A 491 -12.67 23.47 52.36
CA ASP A 491 -11.81 24.60 52.71
C ASP A 491 -12.03 25.82 51.81
N ASN A 492 -13.27 26.15 51.55
CA ASN A 492 -13.65 27.26 50.70
C ASN A 492 -13.01 27.19 49.30
N TYR A 493 -12.97 26.00 48.70
CA TYR A 493 -12.43 25.71 47.36
C TYR A 493 -10.92 26.00 47.18
N ALA A 494 -10.13 26.01 48.26
CA ALA A 494 -8.71 26.35 48.21
C ALA A 494 -7.93 25.45 47.27
N LYS A 495 -8.20 24.12 47.29
CA LYS A 495 -7.56 23.14 46.40
C LYS A 495 -8.00 23.30 44.94
N LEU A 496 -9.27 23.65 44.68
CA LEU A 496 -9.81 23.97 43.37
C LEU A 496 -9.08 25.16 42.74
N HIS A 497 -8.88 26.23 43.51
CA HIS A 497 -8.16 27.41 43.07
C HIS A 497 -6.68 27.12 42.77
N SER A 498 -6.05 26.28 43.58
CA SER A 498 -4.66 25.84 43.36
C SER A 498 -4.52 25.02 42.05
N LEU A 499 -5.43 24.05 41.85
CA LEU A 499 -5.44 23.21 40.64
C LEU A 499 -5.66 24.05 39.39
N ARG A 500 -6.61 25.00 39.40
CA ARG A 500 -6.84 25.93 38.28
C ARG A 500 -5.60 26.75 37.94
N LYS A 501 -4.94 27.34 38.95
CA LYS A 501 -3.71 28.12 38.72
C LYS A 501 -2.62 27.30 38.04
N GLY A 502 -2.54 26.02 38.36
CA GLY A 502 -1.56 25.14 37.79
C GLY A 502 -1.81 24.77 36.32
N ILE A 503 -3.06 24.50 36.02
CA ILE A 503 -3.45 24.19 34.65
C ILE A 503 -3.28 25.41 33.71
N ASN A 504 -3.45 26.63 34.26
CA ASN A 504 -3.28 27.88 33.50
C ASN A 504 -1.82 28.36 33.40
N ASN A 505 -0.85 27.64 33.94
CA ASN A 505 0.54 28.00 33.75
C ASN A 505 0.87 28.00 32.25
N ASP A 506 1.44 29.10 31.75
CA ASP A 506 1.74 29.30 30.31
C ASP A 506 2.96 28.51 29.82
N ASP A 507 3.68 27.83 30.70
CA ASP A 507 4.78 26.96 30.32
C ASP A 507 4.27 25.79 29.50
N VAL A 508 4.52 25.85 28.19
CA VAL A 508 4.18 24.77 27.27
C VAL A 508 5.07 23.56 27.57
N ASN A 509 4.46 22.38 27.65
CA ASN A 509 5.18 21.13 27.86
C ASN A 509 6.34 20.97 26.87
N GLY A 510 7.51 20.65 27.39
CA GLY A 510 8.72 20.46 26.59
C GLY A 510 8.57 19.43 25.46
N ARG A 511 7.73 18.38 25.66
CA ARG A 511 7.36 17.40 24.62
C ARG A 511 6.68 18.08 23.43
N ILE A 512 5.71 18.94 23.70
CA ILE A 512 4.94 19.65 22.65
C ILE A 512 5.86 20.58 21.87
N ASN A 513 6.72 21.34 22.56
CA ASN A 513 7.72 22.18 21.94
C ASN A 513 8.66 21.40 21.04
N ASN A 514 9.11 20.23 21.49
CA ASN A 514 9.95 19.34 20.72
C ASN A 514 9.22 18.78 19.48
N MET A 515 7.94 18.40 19.60
CA MET A 515 7.13 17.94 18.45
C MET A 515 6.95 19.05 17.42
N LYS A 516 6.63 20.29 17.86
CA LYS A 516 6.50 21.45 16.98
C LYS A 516 7.81 21.76 16.26
N ALA A 517 8.93 21.75 16.96
CA ALA A 517 10.25 21.93 16.36
C ALA A 517 10.60 20.80 15.37
N MET A 518 10.32 19.56 15.76
CA MET A 518 10.57 18.39 14.93
C MET A 518 9.64 18.31 13.70
N SER A 519 8.52 19.00 13.68
CA SER A 519 7.67 19.11 12.47
C SER A 519 8.39 19.81 11.30
N ASN A 520 9.52 20.47 11.59
CA ASN A 520 10.44 21.07 10.60
C ASN A 520 9.74 22.07 9.65
N GLY A 521 8.75 22.80 10.17
CA GLY A 521 8.00 23.81 9.41
C GLY A 521 7.11 23.24 8.29
N GLN A 522 6.85 21.93 8.27
CA GLN A 522 6.00 21.33 7.23
C GLN A 522 4.54 21.71 7.44
N VAL A 523 3.95 22.37 6.44
CA VAL A 523 2.54 22.84 6.45
C VAL A 523 1.54 21.68 6.55
N GLY A 524 1.90 20.50 6.04
CA GLY A 524 1.09 19.30 6.12
C GLY A 524 0.98 18.69 7.52
N ILE A 525 1.76 19.16 8.50
CA ILE A 525 1.80 18.64 9.87
C ILE A 525 1.16 19.66 10.82
N LYS A 526 0.18 19.23 11.61
CA LYS A 526 -0.44 20.03 12.66
C LYS A 526 -0.27 19.35 14.01
N ILE A 527 0.31 20.06 14.99
CA ILE A 527 0.37 19.59 16.38
C ILE A 527 -0.70 20.34 17.16
N CYS A 528 -1.66 19.60 17.70
CA CYS A 528 -2.79 20.11 18.48
C CYS A 528 -2.73 19.55 19.89
N SER A 529 -2.75 20.42 20.91
CA SER A 529 -2.65 19.99 22.30
C SER A 529 -3.70 20.63 23.18
N GLY A 530 -4.22 19.86 24.14
CA GLY A 530 -5.02 20.31 25.24
C GLY A 530 -4.16 20.55 26.49
N LYS A 531 -4.40 21.62 27.25
CA LYS A 531 -3.58 21.96 28.45
C LYS A 531 -3.60 20.90 29.54
N LYS A 532 -4.68 20.10 29.62
CA LYS A 532 -4.84 19.02 30.61
C LYS A 532 -5.21 17.72 29.89
N THR A 533 -6.23 17.04 30.25
CA THR A 533 -6.74 15.83 29.58
C THR A 533 -7.89 16.17 28.63
N LEU A 534 -8.17 15.27 27.68
CA LEU A 534 -9.30 15.39 26.77
C LEU A 534 -10.61 15.64 27.54
N GLU A 535 -10.86 14.88 28.60
CA GLU A 535 -12.07 14.96 29.38
C GLU A 535 -12.23 16.36 30.02
N TYR A 536 -11.17 16.92 30.58
CA TYR A 536 -11.19 18.30 31.09
C TYR A 536 -11.45 19.32 29.98
N GLN A 537 -10.85 19.15 28.82
CA GLN A 537 -11.06 20.06 27.69
C GLN A 537 -12.50 19.99 27.16
N ILE A 538 -13.12 18.81 27.18
CA ILE A 538 -14.55 18.64 26.88
C ILE A 538 -15.39 19.40 27.89
N CYS A 539 -15.14 19.25 29.20
CA CYS A 539 -15.83 20.00 30.22
C CYS A 539 -15.67 21.50 30.03
N LYS A 540 -14.44 21.97 29.80
CA LYS A 540 -14.14 23.40 29.60
C LYS A 540 -14.88 24.00 28.39
N ALA A 541 -14.98 23.24 27.29
CA ALA A 541 -15.67 23.68 26.08
C ALA A 541 -17.20 23.78 26.25
N ASN A 542 -17.77 23.04 27.22
CA ASN A 542 -19.21 22.95 27.44
C ASN A 542 -19.69 23.72 28.72
N VAL A 543 -18.85 24.59 29.25
CA VAL A 543 -19.22 25.57 30.28
C VAL A 543 -19.38 26.92 29.64
N TYR A 544 -20.60 27.41 29.56
CA TYR A 544 -20.92 28.74 29.02
C TYR A 544 -20.81 29.83 30.10
N VAL A 545 -20.83 31.08 29.66
CA VAL A 545 -20.80 32.24 30.55
C VAL A 545 -22.05 32.22 31.47
N ASP A 546 -23.22 31.97 30.91
CA ASP A 546 -24.49 31.85 31.65
C ASP A 546 -24.59 30.49 32.36
N LYS A 547 -24.86 30.51 33.67
CA LYS A 547 -25.03 29.30 34.50
C LYS A 547 -26.16 28.39 34.00
N GLU A 548 -27.28 28.95 33.57
CA GLU A 548 -28.43 28.17 33.11
C GLU A 548 -28.14 27.54 31.75
N MET A 549 -27.47 28.28 30.83
CA MET A 549 -27.02 27.70 29.54
C MET A 549 -26.04 26.53 29.74
N THR A 550 -25.19 26.60 30.77
CA THR A 550 -24.29 25.49 31.10
C THR A 550 -25.05 24.22 31.46
N LYS A 551 -26.16 24.36 32.18
CA LYS A 551 -27.03 23.23 32.57
C LYS A 551 -27.82 22.64 31.39
N GLU A 552 -27.98 23.37 30.31
CA GLU A 552 -28.65 22.90 29.09
C GLU A 552 -27.71 22.14 28.13
N THR A 553 -26.42 21.98 28.48
CA THR A 553 -25.48 21.23 27.65
C THR A 553 -25.68 19.72 27.77
N TRP A 554 -25.46 18.99 26.68
CA TRP A 554 -25.56 17.54 26.71
C TRP A 554 -24.56 16.91 27.67
N LEU A 555 -23.40 17.52 27.83
CA LEU A 555 -22.41 17.05 28.79
C LEU A 555 -22.94 17.13 30.23
N TYR A 556 -23.64 18.23 30.59
CA TYR A 556 -24.23 18.36 31.90
C TYR A 556 -25.34 17.32 32.12
N GLU A 557 -26.20 17.11 31.12
CA GLU A 557 -27.24 16.07 31.14
C GLU A 557 -26.64 14.68 31.33
N LEU A 558 -25.56 14.35 30.61
CA LEU A 558 -24.84 13.08 30.73
C LEU A 558 -24.29 12.88 32.14
N ILE A 559 -23.62 13.91 32.70
CA ILE A 559 -23.05 13.82 34.06
C ILE A 559 -24.16 13.68 35.08
N LEU A 560 -25.29 14.35 34.89
CA LEU A 560 -26.46 14.24 35.79
C LEU A 560 -27.03 12.82 35.81
N GLN A 561 -27.05 12.14 34.70
CA GLN A 561 -27.49 10.75 34.59
C GLN A 561 -26.53 9.77 35.27
N GLU A 562 -25.23 9.92 35.01
CA GLU A 562 -24.20 8.99 35.46
C GLU A 562 -23.73 9.23 36.91
N ASN A 563 -23.71 10.51 37.38
CA ASN A 563 -23.23 10.91 38.70
C ASN A 563 -24.06 12.08 39.29
N PRO A 564 -25.31 11.86 39.69
CA PRO A 564 -26.18 12.90 40.22
C PRO A 564 -25.67 13.54 41.52
N GLU A 565 -24.94 12.79 42.37
CA GLU A 565 -24.34 13.34 43.58
C GLU A 565 -23.18 14.30 43.27
N GLY A 566 -22.38 13.96 42.26
CA GLY A 566 -21.29 14.82 41.80
C GLY A 566 -21.85 16.13 41.22
N ILE A 567 -22.84 16.06 40.34
CA ILE A 567 -23.45 17.26 39.73
C ILE A 567 -24.13 18.17 40.78
N SER A 568 -24.70 17.60 41.84
CA SER A 568 -25.24 18.39 42.95
C SER A 568 -24.19 19.31 43.62
N LYS A 569 -22.92 18.90 43.66
CA LYS A 569 -21.81 19.72 44.17
C LYS A 569 -21.44 20.84 43.19
N VAL A 570 -21.52 20.57 41.88
CA VAL A 570 -21.35 21.58 40.82
C VAL A 570 -22.45 22.64 40.91
N ASP A 571 -23.70 22.20 41.06
CA ASP A 571 -24.86 23.09 41.23
C ASP A 571 -24.77 23.94 42.50
N SER A 572 -24.29 23.36 43.59
CA SER A 572 -24.06 24.10 44.83
C SER A 572 -23.02 25.21 44.66
N TYR A 573 -21.94 24.92 43.91
CA TYR A 573 -20.96 25.95 43.57
C TYR A 573 -21.57 27.08 42.71
N MET A 574 -22.24 26.72 41.60
CA MET A 574 -22.88 27.70 40.71
C MET A 574 -23.94 28.54 41.40
N SER A 575 -24.72 27.93 42.26
CA SER A 575 -25.78 28.64 43.04
C SER A 575 -25.21 29.62 44.06
N GLY A 576 -24.00 29.39 44.57
CA GLY A 576 -23.27 30.28 45.45
C GLY A 576 -22.68 31.53 44.79
N LEU A 577 -22.68 31.60 43.44
CA LEU A 577 -22.18 32.74 42.69
C LEU A 577 -23.22 33.86 42.64
N GLU A 578 -22.81 35.11 42.87
CA GLU A 578 -23.70 36.26 42.96
C GLU A 578 -24.41 36.60 41.64
N HIS A 579 -23.71 36.46 40.51
CA HIS A 579 -24.22 36.85 39.19
C HIS A 579 -24.69 35.63 38.36
N LYS A 580 -25.60 35.90 37.40
CA LYS A 580 -26.05 34.89 36.44
C LYS A 580 -24.89 34.50 35.48
N ASP A 581 -24.15 35.50 35.03
CA ASP A 581 -22.99 35.33 34.17
C ASP A 581 -21.75 35.04 35.00
N MET A 582 -21.02 33.98 34.62
CA MET A 582 -19.79 33.54 35.27
C MET A 582 -18.58 34.22 34.65
N SER A 583 -17.68 34.70 35.49
CA SER A 583 -16.35 35.13 35.05
C SER A 583 -15.55 33.95 34.47
N GLU A 584 -14.53 34.20 33.68
CA GLU A 584 -13.64 33.16 33.13
C GLU A 584 -13.05 32.24 34.22
N VAL A 585 -12.75 32.79 35.36
CA VAL A 585 -12.25 32.08 36.54
C VAL A 585 -13.29 31.10 37.08
N GLU A 586 -14.55 31.54 37.17
CA GLU A 586 -15.66 30.72 37.64
C GLU A 586 -16.03 29.62 36.66
N GLN A 587 -16.04 29.93 35.35
CA GLN A 587 -16.20 28.94 34.27
C GLN A 587 -15.18 27.82 34.38
N GLN A 588 -13.89 28.17 34.56
CA GLN A 588 -12.82 27.20 34.74
C GLN A 588 -12.98 26.35 36.00
N ASN A 589 -13.47 26.94 37.10
CA ASN A 589 -13.77 26.21 38.33
C ASN A 589 -14.90 25.21 38.11
N VAL A 590 -15.97 25.61 37.44
CA VAL A 590 -17.09 24.72 37.07
C VAL A 590 -16.62 23.58 36.20
N ALA A 591 -15.79 23.87 35.18
CA ALA A 591 -15.21 22.85 34.30
C ALA A 591 -14.38 21.82 35.08
N LEU A 592 -13.59 22.26 36.06
CA LEU A 592 -12.80 21.37 36.91
C LEU A 592 -13.67 20.49 37.81
N LEU A 593 -14.75 21.04 38.36
CA LEU A 593 -15.70 20.26 39.16
C LEU A 593 -16.43 19.24 38.29
N MET A 594 -16.96 19.64 37.13
CA MET A 594 -17.57 18.73 36.17
C MET A 594 -16.64 17.60 35.75
N TRP A 595 -15.37 17.92 35.43
CA TRP A 595 -14.36 16.91 35.08
C TRP A 595 -14.17 15.86 36.17
N LYS A 596 -14.19 16.27 37.45
CA LYS A 596 -14.08 15.36 38.60
C LYS A 596 -15.35 14.55 38.89
N CYS A 597 -16.47 14.91 38.25
CA CYS A 597 -17.70 14.12 38.29
C CYS A 597 -17.70 12.98 37.27
N LEU A 598 -16.80 13.00 36.29
CA LEU A 598 -16.76 12.01 35.23
C LEU A 598 -16.34 10.63 35.75
N PRO A 599 -16.87 9.53 35.18
CA PRO A 599 -16.40 8.17 35.45
C PRO A 599 -14.96 7.94 34.93
N SER A 600 -14.53 6.70 34.86
CA SER A 600 -13.22 6.38 34.25
C SER A 600 -13.16 6.87 32.80
N LYS A 601 -11.95 7.15 32.29
CA LYS A 601 -11.75 7.69 30.94
C LYS A 601 -12.48 6.89 29.85
N ALA A 602 -12.37 5.56 29.90
CA ALA A 602 -12.99 4.69 28.89
C ALA A 602 -14.53 4.65 29.01
N GLU A 603 -15.06 4.56 30.23
CA GLU A 603 -16.50 4.60 30.48
C GLU A 603 -17.10 5.93 30.07
N PHE A 604 -16.43 7.04 30.40
CA PHE A 604 -16.87 8.37 29.97
C PHE A 604 -16.90 8.49 28.45
N ALA A 605 -15.82 8.09 27.77
CA ALA A 605 -15.75 8.17 26.32
C ALA A 605 -16.85 7.34 25.65
N GLN A 606 -17.11 6.13 26.14
CA GLN A 606 -18.17 5.27 25.64
C GLN A 606 -19.57 5.87 25.86
N ALA A 607 -19.85 6.35 27.08
CA ALA A 607 -21.12 6.95 27.43
C ALA A 607 -21.38 8.23 26.60
N LEU A 608 -20.39 9.11 26.50
CA LEU A 608 -20.50 10.35 25.72
C LEU A 608 -20.68 10.02 24.23
N ASN A 609 -19.94 9.03 23.70
CA ASN A 609 -20.07 8.63 22.30
C ASN A 609 -21.49 8.13 21.98
N SER A 610 -22.02 7.23 22.81
CA SER A 610 -23.39 6.72 22.64
C SER A 610 -24.41 7.85 22.71
N PHE A 611 -24.27 8.73 23.73
CA PHE A 611 -25.17 9.86 23.92
C PHE A 611 -25.18 10.83 22.72
N LEU A 612 -24.03 11.14 22.17
CA LEU A 612 -23.92 12.02 20.98
C LEU A 612 -24.43 11.35 19.71
N LEU A 613 -24.17 10.07 19.51
CA LEU A 613 -24.68 9.31 18.34
C LEU A 613 -26.20 9.22 18.35
N ASP A 614 -26.81 8.89 19.49
CA ASP A 614 -28.26 8.85 19.63
C ASP A 614 -28.92 10.20 19.27
N LYS A 615 -28.30 11.30 19.69
CA LYS A 615 -28.78 12.65 19.36
C LYS A 615 -28.58 13.05 17.92
N ILE A 616 -27.46 12.65 17.28
CA ILE A 616 -27.23 12.86 15.84
C ILE A 616 -28.30 12.11 15.03
N GLU A 617 -28.63 10.87 15.38
CA GLU A 617 -29.65 10.07 14.70
C GLU A 617 -31.07 10.68 14.81
N ILE A 618 -31.41 11.27 15.93
CA ILE A 618 -32.72 11.93 16.15
C ILE A 618 -32.82 13.27 15.40
N GLY A 619 -31.70 13.89 15.01
CA GLY A 619 -31.70 15.16 14.26
C GLY A 619 -32.08 16.37 15.08
N GLY A 620 -31.74 16.43 16.36
CA GLY A 620 -32.00 17.54 17.27
C GLY A 620 -30.94 18.64 17.28
N ASP A 621 -31.27 19.81 17.79
CA ASP A 621 -30.28 20.88 18.03
C ASP A 621 -29.26 20.43 19.09
N ILE A 622 -27.99 20.43 18.70
CA ILE A 622 -26.90 19.83 19.48
C ILE A 622 -26.20 20.94 20.27
N LYS A 623 -26.55 21.10 21.55
CA LYS A 623 -25.87 22.03 22.47
C LYS A 623 -24.56 21.41 23.02
N PHE A 624 -23.66 21.04 22.13
CA PHE A 624 -22.36 20.49 22.49
C PHE A 624 -21.26 21.19 21.70
N THR A 625 -20.26 21.67 22.39
CA THR A 625 -19.10 22.37 21.79
C THR A 625 -17.87 21.50 21.84
N LEU A 626 -17.23 21.31 20.68
CA LEU A 626 -15.98 20.57 20.62
C LEU A 626 -14.83 21.35 21.22
N PRO A 627 -13.87 20.68 21.88
CA PRO A 627 -12.61 21.29 22.25
C PRO A 627 -11.88 21.85 21.02
N SER A 628 -11.44 23.10 21.09
CA SER A 628 -10.87 23.81 19.94
C SER A 628 -9.65 23.12 19.32
N TYR A 629 -8.82 22.44 20.12
CA TYR A 629 -7.65 21.74 19.60
C TYR A 629 -8.02 20.49 18.78
N ILE A 630 -9.10 19.77 19.14
CA ILE A 630 -9.67 18.67 18.36
C ILE A 630 -10.28 19.21 17.06
N GLN A 631 -11.10 20.27 17.16
CA GLN A 631 -11.70 20.92 15.99
C GLN A 631 -10.63 21.40 15.01
N ASN A 632 -9.55 21.99 15.51
CA ASN A 632 -8.42 22.42 14.69
C ASN A 632 -7.70 21.25 13.99
N ALA A 633 -7.59 20.09 14.66
CA ALA A 633 -7.01 18.90 14.07
C ALA A 633 -7.89 18.36 12.92
N ILE A 634 -9.18 18.21 13.16
CA ILE A 634 -10.15 17.74 12.15
C ILE A 634 -10.20 18.71 10.96
N THR A 635 -10.29 20.01 11.20
CA THR A 635 -10.34 21.03 10.13
C THR A 635 -9.05 21.09 9.31
N HIS A 636 -7.89 20.78 9.91
CA HIS A 636 -6.64 20.67 9.17
C HIS A 636 -6.63 19.48 8.20
N LEU A 637 -7.20 18.36 8.59
CA LEU A 637 -7.25 17.13 7.80
C LEU A 637 -8.34 17.21 6.71
N VAL A 638 -9.48 17.79 7.06
CA VAL A 638 -10.65 17.99 6.18
C VAL A 638 -10.87 19.50 6.02
N PRO A 639 -10.21 20.16 5.05
CA PRO A 639 -10.25 21.61 4.88
C PRO A 639 -11.61 22.14 4.37
#